data_06a9fb25700c51349d684df713b97916
#
_entry.id   06a9fb25700c51349d684df713b97916
#
_cell.length_a   1.000
_cell.length_b   1.000
_cell.length_c   1.000
_cell.angle_alpha   90.00
_cell.angle_beta   90.00
_cell.angle_gamma   90.00
#
_symmetry.space_group_name_H-M   'P 1'
#
loop_
_entity.id
_entity.type
_entity.pdbx_description
1 polymer ?
#
loop_
_entity_poly.entity_id
_entity_poly.type
_entity_poly.pdbx_seq_one_letter_code
_entity_poly.pdbx_strand_id
1 'polypeptide(L)'
;MKAKTRGRGQAAPRRAADERNPPATALLVRARELAWTGEHERAIDTCAEALATESSPEGRVDLLDLRAESYIASGHLDHAASDARTMVELAAASSSATLAAKAGNRLALVQMRQGDMKRALATARRALDAARKGGDERSVAQGLLRLGEAQMRMRAGKATIATALEAAEHYRRLNDGSGEGRALWIVAHVLFAQNRREESRKAAERAIALCRQAGDRYGVGNGLNALGITDSGVAENIRHLRQAAQEFEAAGYIDRGITIRTNLGLAYRELGLHRHSFRLQNEVIEQSRSIGANVTALYGLASAIVEAVALGDLEWARNQLPLLVQGVPVLNDPSMELAVFGCRGVLACADGDFASAAKHFRRGVEIARHVGSGSESRYLTLLGSAQRQAGKIRAALAATSKATSIHRSLGYPKPEAFSAQEIWWRHAQALRAAGKSEAATKACARAYRLLCDSIGTLHDEGLRRNYVGKVGANREIIASWVEEGTKRNLSKSELLAHLAIEADPREPFQRLVDTGLRLNALRSTEEIRNFVVEEAVELCGGDRALLVLEEANRRTVGNAIVPRGEDAEEVCRKINPFLDRASHTRGVELLHTPASARRIGQRSRIVAPLVVQNRLLGYLYADIDGLYGRFNESDRDLLGMLANQAAVALDNARWAEGLERKVDERTAELQASNASLAQRNSELAIINSVQAALAAELDIQGIYDAVGDKIREIFGNRDLGIRIYDPKTNVVHYPYVYEGGTRLEIASGPLAESGFGAHVIRTRATLVVNENMEQIAAKYGSFIIPGTTAEKSVVFVPLVVSGEARGLINLNDVEHEHAFSESDVRLLQTLANSMSVALENARLFDETQRLLKETEQRNAELAIITSVQAALAAELDIQGIYAAVGDKIGEIFAGSDVDIRIYDPATNLCHFPYTRENGQRIKFAAQPLPEAGFGPHVIRTRETIVINERMAEAMAKYGSYLMPGSQLEKSSVFVPITVGDQARGLIHLMDAEREHAFSDSDVRLLQTLANSMSVAL
;
A
#
# COMPACT_ATOMS: atom_id res chain seq x y z
N MET A 1 -54.57 58.44 26.55
CA MET A 1 -55.83 58.02 27.20
C MET A 1 -56.00 56.52 26.94
N LYS A 2 -56.07 55.68 28.02
CA LYS A 2 -56.71 54.40 28.23
C LYS A 2 -56.40 53.32 27.16
N ALA A 3 -55.48 52.30 27.37
CA ALA A 3 -55.69 51.12 28.21
C ALA A 3 -56.91 50.26 27.87
N LYS A 4 -56.68 49.03 27.39
CA LYS A 4 -57.23 47.82 27.98
C LYS A 4 -56.61 46.55 27.36
N THR A 5 -55.97 45.86 28.17
CA THR A 5 -55.63 44.46 28.39
C THR A 5 -56.64 43.40 27.94
N ARG A 6 -56.17 42.30 27.49
CA ARG A 6 -56.45 40.84 27.69
C ARG A 6 -56.38 40.10 26.31
N GLY A 7 -55.74 38.96 26.13
CA GLY A 7 -55.65 37.80 26.97
C GLY A 7 -54.56 36.84 26.50
N ARG A 8 -54.02 36.19 27.47
CA ARG A 8 -53.04 35.08 27.31
C ARG A 8 -53.74 33.87 26.71
N GLY A 9 -53.35 33.48 25.50
CA GLY A 9 -53.54 32.12 24.97
C GLY A 9 -52.24 31.33 25.13
N GLN A 10 -52.27 30.34 26.02
CA GLN A 10 -51.22 29.39 26.18
C GLN A 10 -51.09 28.59 24.86
N ALA A 11 -50.00 28.81 24.12
CA ALA A 11 -49.57 27.88 23.07
C ALA A 11 -48.93 26.66 23.74
N ALA A 12 -49.53 25.51 23.53
CA ALA A 12 -48.99 24.21 23.91
C ALA A 12 -47.59 24.05 23.32
N PRO A 13 -46.64 23.35 23.99
CA PRO A 13 -45.30 23.14 23.47
C PRO A 13 -45.46 22.24 22.22
N ARG A 14 -44.97 22.78 21.08
CA ARG A 14 -44.69 21.93 19.89
C ARG A 14 -43.79 20.81 20.35
N ARG A 15 -44.25 19.58 20.21
CA ARG A 15 -43.45 18.37 20.37
C ARG A 15 -42.15 18.55 19.60
N ALA A 16 -41.02 18.35 20.28
CA ALA A 16 -39.74 18.17 19.66
C ALA A 16 -39.89 17.08 18.59
N ALA A 17 -39.70 17.45 17.33
CA ALA A 17 -39.65 16.52 16.23
C ALA A 17 -38.52 15.53 16.52
N ASP A 18 -38.84 14.30 16.29
CA ASP A 18 -37.97 13.14 16.50
C ASP A 18 -36.65 13.31 15.71
N GLU A 19 -35.57 13.74 16.37
CA GLU A 19 -34.23 13.88 15.76
C GLU A 19 -33.57 12.52 15.46
N ARG A 20 -34.28 11.43 15.63
CA ARG A 20 -33.72 10.08 15.55
C ARG A 20 -33.79 9.42 14.16
N ASN A 21 -34.54 9.96 13.18
CA ASN A 21 -34.50 9.45 11.80
C ASN A 21 -34.73 10.59 10.81
N PRO A 22 -33.69 11.08 10.11
CA PRO A 22 -33.84 12.07 9.06
C PRO A 22 -34.70 11.51 7.91
N PRO A 23 -35.55 12.35 7.26
CA PRO A 23 -36.41 11.88 6.16
C PRO A 23 -35.55 11.33 5.00
N ALA A 24 -36.05 10.33 4.29
CA ALA A 24 -35.33 9.65 3.18
C ALA A 24 -34.78 10.62 2.13
N THR A 25 -35.45 11.73 1.89
CA THR A 25 -34.99 12.81 1.00
C THR A 25 -33.72 13.51 1.50
N ALA A 26 -33.60 13.75 2.80
CA ALA A 26 -32.38 14.35 3.38
C ALA A 26 -31.22 13.35 3.33
N LEU A 27 -31.47 12.05 3.57
CA LEU A 27 -30.46 11.00 3.43
C LEU A 27 -30.02 10.84 1.98
N LEU A 28 -30.93 10.97 0.99
CA LEU A 28 -30.58 10.96 -0.42
C LEU A 28 -29.62 12.11 -0.80
N VAL A 29 -29.88 13.32 -0.29
CA VAL A 29 -28.98 14.47 -0.52
C VAL A 29 -27.60 14.18 0.07
N ARG A 30 -27.55 13.73 1.33
CA ARG A 30 -26.29 13.37 1.99
C ARG A 30 -25.54 12.26 1.26
N ALA A 31 -26.23 11.22 0.83
CA ALA A 31 -25.63 10.12 0.07
C ALA A 31 -25.04 10.62 -1.26
N ARG A 32 -25.69 11.58 -1.94
CA ARG A 32 -25.15 12.23 -3.15
C ARG A 32 -23.88 13.01 -2.88
N GLU A 33 -23.82 13.77 -1.80
CA GLU A 33 -22.63 14.50 -1.38
C GLU A 33 -21.46 13.54 -1.10
N LEU A 34 -21.71 12.47 -0.34
CA LEU A 34 -20.72 11.43 -0.06
C LEU A 34 -20.20 10.75 -1.34
N ALA A 35 -21.10 10.36 -2.23
CA ALA A 35 -20.70 9.76 -3.52
C ALA A 35 -19.90 10.76 -4.40
N TRP A 36 -20.28 12.04 -4.38
CA TRP A 36 -19.58 13.09 -5.12
C TRP A 36 -18.17 13.37 -4.59
N THR A 37 -17.95 13.21 -3.29
CA THR A 37 -16.64 13.36 -2.65
C THR A 37 -15.80 12.07 -2.67
N GLY A 38 -16.30 10.98 -3.24
CA GLY A 38 -15.61 9.70 -3.35
C GLY A 38 -15.80 8.74 -2.17
N GLU A 39 -16.63 9.10 -1.20
CA GLU A 39 -16.91 8.28 0.00
C GLU A 39 -18.03 7.26 -0.28
N HIS A 40 -17.83 6.40 -1.30
CA HIS A 40 -18.86 5.52 -1.82
C HIS A 40 -19.38 4.50 -0.82
N GLU A 41 -18.56 3.94 0.06
CA GLU A 41 -19.01 3.01 1.11
C GLU A 41 -20.00 3.67 2.06
N ARG A 42 -19.71 4.88 2.51
CA ARG A 42 -20.64 5.66 3.34
C ARG A 42 -21.92 6.06 2.59
N ALA A 43 -21.80 6.33 1.29
CA ALA A 43 -22.98 6.60 0.45
C ALA A 43 -23.86 5.36 0.32
N ILE A 44 -23.29 4.15 0.20
CA ILE A 44 -24.01 2.87 0.18
C ILE A 44 -24.78 2.67 1.48
N ASP A 45 -24.13 2.85 2.64
CA ASP A 45 -24.75 2.71 3.94
C ASP A 45 -25.90 3.71 4.12
N THR A 46 -25.68 4.98 3.76
CA THR A 46 -26.70 6.04 3.83
C THR A 46 -27.89 5.74 2.91
N CYS A 47 -27.66 5.21 1.71
CA CYS A 47 -28.74 4.76 0.82
C CYS A 47 -29.50 3.56 1.39
N ALA A 48 -28.82 2.62 2.04
CA ALA A 48 -29.45 1.45 2.69
C ALA A 48 -30.37 1.89 3.84
N GLU A 49 -29.92 2.84 4.67
CA GLU A 49 -30.74 3.45 5.73
C GLU A 49 -32.00 4.14 5.17
N ALA A 50 -31.81 4.94 4.11
CA ALA A 50 -32.93 5.64 3.46
C ALA A 50 -33.93 4.68 2.81
N LEU A 51 -33.47 3.59 2.19
CA LEU A 51 -34.32 2.56 1.57
C LEU A 51 -35.22 1.80 2.56
N ALA A 52 -34.82 1.76 3.83
CA ALA A 52 -35.63 1.13 4.89
C ALA A 52 -36.90 1.93 5.20
N THR A 53 -36.93 3.23 4.93
CA THR A 53 -38.03 4.13 5.24
C THR A 53 -38.76 4.67 4.01
N GLU A 54 -38.11 4.62 2.82
CA GLU A 54 -38.70 5.14 1.58
C GLU A 54 -39.70 4.15 0.98
N SER A 55 -40.92 4.64 0.74
CA SER A 55 -42.04 3.83 0.20
C SER A 55 -42.40 4.18 -1.24
N SER A 56 -42.04 5.41 -1.71
CA SER A 56 -42.39 5.83 -3.07
C SER A 56 -41.52 5.12 -4.12
N PRO A 57 -42.10 4.65 -5.24
CA PRO A 57 -41.34 4.03 -6.31
C PRO A 57 -40.21 4.96 -6.85
N GLU A 58 -40.49 6.25 -6.97
CA GLU A 58 -39.55 7.28 -7.45
C GLU A 58 -38.36 7.41 -6.48
N GLY A 59 -38.63 7.58 -5.20
CA GLY A 59 -37.61 7.71 -4.16
C GLY A 59 -36.74 6.45 -4.04
N ARG A 60 -37.37 5.27 -4.09
CA ARG A 60 -36.63 3.99 -4.10
C ARG A 60 -35.72 3.83 -5.33
N VAL A 61 -36.22 4.19 -6.52
CA VAL A 61 -35.40 4.16 -7.75
C VAL A 61 -34.24 5.16 -7.66
N ASP A 62 -34.45 6.34 -7.08
CA ASP A 62 -33.40 7.34 -6.90
C ASP A 62 -32.29 6.86 -5.94
N LEU A 63 -32.66 6.23 -4.84
CA LEU A 63 -31.74 5.66 -3.87
C LEU A 63 -31.00 4.45 -4.43
N LEU A 64 -31.70 3.54 -5.11
CA LEU A 64 -31.07 2.38 -5.76
C LEU A 64 -30.14 2.79 -6.89
N ASP A 65 -30.48 3.83 -7.66
CA ASP A 65 -29.62 4.38 -8.71
C ASP A 65 -28.30 4.90 -8.15
N LEU A 66 -28.37 5.69 -7.08
CA LEU A 66 -27.19 6.23 -6.41
C LEU A 66 -26.34 5.12 -5.73
N ARG A 67 -27.02 4.16 -5.08
CA ARG A 67 -26.33 3.02 -4.45
C ARG A 67 -25.66 2.13 -5.50
N ALA A 68 -26.33 1.85 -6.61
CA ALA A 68 -25.72 1.10 -7.72
C ALA A 68 -24.53 1.85 -8.34
N GLU A 69 -24.57 3.18 -8.42
CA GLU A 69 -23.42 3.98 -8.85
C GLU A 69 -22.25 3.82 -7.89
N SER A 70 -22.50 3.92 -6.59
CA SER A 70 -21.49 3.75 -5.57
C SER A 70 -20.93 2.32 -5.54
N TYR A 71 -21.74 1.30 -5.73
CA TYR A 71 -21.29 -0.08 -5.92
C TYR A 71 -20.41 -0.26 -7.16
N ILE A 72 -20.73 0.42 -8.28
CA ILE A 72 -19.86 0.40 -9.46
C ILE A 72 -18.51 1.05 -9.15
N ALA A 73 -18.52 2.18 -8.45
CA ALA A 73 -17.29 2.90 -8.10
C ALA A 73 -16.38 2.07 -7.19
N SER A 74 -16.94 1.44 -6.15
CA SER A 74 -16.20 0.58 -5.19
C SER A 74 -15.97 -0.86 -5.70
N GLY A 75 -16.39 -1.19 -6.92
CA GLY A 75 -16.11 -2.48 -7.56
C GLY A 75 -17.09 -3.62 -7.22
N HIS A 76 -18.18 -3.35 -6.53
CA HIS A 76 -19.20 -4.36 -6.15
C HIS A 76 -20.25 -4.55 -7.27
N LEU A 77 -19.81 -5.07 -8.42
CA LEU A 77 -20.65 -5.14 -9.63
C LEU A 77 -21.89 -6.01 -9.49
N ASP A 78 -21.85 -7.08 -8.69
CA ASP A 78 -23.00 -7.97 -8.47
C ASP A 78 -24.10 -7.28 -7.65
N HIS A 79 -23.73 -6.48 -6.65
CA HIS A 79 -24.65 -5.66 -5.89
C HIS A 79 -25.28 -4.55 -6.76
N ALA A 80 -24.46 -3.89 -7.58
CA ALA A 80 -24.96 -2.92 -8.56
C ALA A 80 -25.94 -3.55 -9.56
N ALA A 81 -25.68 -4.80 -9.99
CA ALA A 81 -26.57 -5.54 -10.88
C ALA A 81 -27.88 -5.92 -10.22
N SER A 82 -27.86 -6.24 -8.92
CA SER A 82 -29.06 -6.51 -8.11
C SER A 82 -29.92 -5.25 -8.00
N ASP A 83 -29.31 -4.12 -7.62
CA ASP A 83 -30.02 -2.85 -7.52
C ASP A 83 -30.61 -2.41 -8.85
N ALA A 84 -29.87 -2.50 -9.95
CA ALA A 84 -30.37 -2.16 -11.28
C ALA A 84 -31.55 -3.04 -11.74
N ARG A 85 -31.58 -4.32 -11.38
CA ARG A 85 -32.73 -5.21 -11.63
C ARG A 85 -33.94 -4.81 -10.81
N THR A 86 -33.77 -4.54 -9.54
CA THR A 86 -34.83 -4.04 -8.66
C THR A 86 -35.42 -2.72 -9.17
N MET A 87 -34.57 -1.82 -9.67
CA MET A 87 -35.03 -0.58 -10.33
C MET A 87 -35.92 -0.88 -11.55
N VAL A 88 -35.55 -1.86 -12.39
CA VAL A 88 -36.36 -2.27 -13.56
C VAL A 88 -37.72 -2.84 -13.12
N GLU A 89 -37.75 -3.66 -12.07
CA GLU A 89 -38.98 -4.21 -11.51
C GLU A 89 -39.92 -3.11 -10.98
N LEU A 90 -39.37 -2.15 -10.20
CA LEU A 90 -40.12 -1.01 -9.70
C LEU A 90 -40.64 -0.11 -10.83
N ALA A 91 -39.83 0.14 -11.84
CA ALA A 91 -40.25 0.93 -13.00
C ALA A 91 -41.36 0.23 -13.81
N ALA A 92 -41.28 -1.09 -13.96
CA ALA A 92 -42.33 -1.87 -14.64
C ALA A 92 -43.66 -1.84 -13.85
N ALA A 93 -43.59 -1.95 -12.52
CA ALA A 93 -44.78 -1.89 -11.64
C ALA A 93 -45.44 -0.51 -11.65
N SER A 94 -44.68 0.59 -11.77
CA SER A 94 -45.21 1.96 -11.80
C SER A 94 -45.70 2.39 -13.17
N SER A 95 -45.43 1.65 -14.23
CA SER A 95 -45.70 2.00 -15.64
C SER A 95 -45.13 3.38 -16.05
N SER A 96 -44.16 3.92 -15.32
CA SER A 96 -43.54 5.22 -15.57
C SER A 96 -42.43 5.09 -16.62
N ALA A 97 -42.59 5.81 -17.75
CA ALA A 97 -41.58 5.86 -18.82
C ALA A 97 -40.26 6.49 -18.34
N THR A 98 -40.32 7.47 -17.45
CA THR A 98 -39.15 8.14 -16.88
C THR A 98 -38.37 7.20 -15.95
N LEU A 99 -39.05 6.45 -15.09
CA LEU A 99 -38.41 5.45 -14.23
C LEU A 99 -37.83 4.30 -15.06
N ALA A 100 -38.53 3.86 -16.11
CA ALA A 100 -38.02 2.84 -17.03
C ALA A 100 -36.74 3.30 -17.76
N ALA A 101 -36.68 4.57 -18.16
CA ALA A 101 -35.47 5.16 -18.75
C ALA A 101 -34.32 5.17 -17.76
N LYS A 102 -34.54 5.63 -16.52
CA LYS A 102 -33.51 5.69 -15.47
C LYS A 102 -32.99 4.30 -15.12
N ALA A 103 -33.87 3.35 -14.85
CA ALA A 103 -33.51 1.96 -14.55
C ALA A 103 -32.76 1.30 -15.71
N GLY A 104 -33.23 1.51 -16.94
CA GLY A 104 -32.57 1.00 -18.14
C GLY A 104 -31.17 1.58 -18.37
N ASN A 105 -30.97 2.86 -18.10
CA ASN A 105 -29.65 3.51 -18.19
C ASN A 105 -28.67 2.94 -17.16
N ARG A 106 -29.11 2.69 -15.92
CA ARG A 106 -28.29 2.05 -14.88
C ARG A 106 -27.95 0.61 -15.25
N LEU A 107 -28.95 -0.16 -15.67
CA LEU A 107 -28.74 -1.55 -16.07
C LEU A 107 -27.79 -1.66 -17.28
N ALA A 108 -27.92 -0.78 -18.28
CA ALA A 108 -27.00 -0.73 -19.42
C ALA A 108 -25.55 -0.47 -18.97
N LEU A 109 -25.35 0.45 -18.02
CA LEU A 109 -24.01 0.74 -17.48
C LEU A 109 -23.43 -0.49 -16.75
N VAL A 110 -24.19 -1.15 -15.90
CA VAL A 110 -23.76 -2.38 -15.20
C VAL A 110 -23.40 -3.47 -16.22
N GLN A 111 -24.24 -3.71 -17.22
CA GLN A 111 -23.97 -4.69 -18.29
C GLN A 111 -22.67 -4.37 -19.06
N MET A 112 -22.39 -3.09 -19.31
CA MET A 112 -21.12 -2.65 -19.90
C MET A 112 -19.93 -2.96 -19.01
N ARG A 113 -20.07 -2.79 -17.68
CA ARG A 113 -19.00 -3.12 -16.71
C ARG A 113 -18.77 -4.62 -16.60
N GLN A 114 -19.84 -5.40 -16.68
CA GLN A 114 -19.77 -6.88 -16.69
C GLN A 114 -19.28 -7.46 -18.03
N GLY A 115 -19.17 -6.64 -19.08
CA GLY A 115 -18.67 -7.06 -20.40
C GLY A 115 -19.76 -7.54 -21.37
N ASP A 116 -21.03 -7.53 -21.00
CA ASP A 116 -22.14 -7.92 -21.88
C ASP A 116 -22.56 -6.75 -22.80
N MET A 117 -21.71 -6.45 -23.77
CA MET A 117 -21.89 -5.30 -24.67
C MET A 117 -23.15 -5.40 -25.53
N LYS A 118 -23.54 -6.61 -25.94
CA LYS A 118 -24.75 -6.81 -26.78
C LYS A 118 -26.01 -6.48 -26.00
N ARG A 119 -26.13 -7.00 -24.77
CA ARG A 119 -27.27 -6.66 -23.90
C ARG A 119 -27.26 -5.19 -23.52
N ALA A 120 -26.09 -4.64 -23.16
CA ALA A 120 -25.95 -3.23 -22.81
C ALA A 120 -26.45 -2.29 -23.93
N LEU A 121 -26.05 -2.55 -25.17
CA LEU A 121 -26.51 -1.77 -26.32
C LEU A 121 -28.03 -1.87 -26.53
N ALA A 122 -28.61 -3.05 -26.43
CA ALA A 122 -30.06 -3.25 -26.55
C ALA A 122 -30.82 -2.58 -25.41
N THR A 123 -30.29 -2.66 -24.18
CA THR A 123 -30.89 -2.01 -23.01
C THR A 123 -30.81 -0.49 -23.10
N ALA A 124 -29.66 0.08 -23.52
CA ALA A 124 -29.48 1.52 -23.70
C ALA A 124 -30.45 2.08 -24.77
N ARG A 125 -30.68 1.37 -25.88
CA ARG A 125 -31.69 1.76 -26.90
C ARG A 125 -33.07 1.81 -26.29
N ARG A 126 -33.51 0.76 -25.59
CA ARG A 126 -34.83 0.74 -24.94
C ARG A 126 -34.98 1.84 -23.88
N ALA A 127 -33.91 2.12 -23.14
CA ALA A 127 -33.90 3.20 -22.16
C ALA A 127 -34.07 4.58 -22.82
N LEU A 128 -33.39 4.82 -23.95
CA LEU A 128 -33.57 6.04 -24.72
C LEU A 128 -34.99 6.18 -25.31
N ASP A 129 -35.56 5.08 -25.81
CA ASP A 129 -36.95 5.10 -26.33
C ASP A 129 -37.95 5.40 -25.20
N ALA A 130 -37.71 4.85 -24.01
CA ALA A 130 -38.52 5.16 -22.80
C ALA A 130 -38.34 6.64 -22.40
N ALA A 131 -37.11 7.16 -22.41
CA ALA A 131 -36.83 8.58 -22.11
C ALA A 131 -37.57 9.53 -23.06
N ARG A 132 -37.53 9.24 -24.36
CA ARG A 132 -38.27 10.03 -25.38
C ARG A 132 -39.77 9.99 -25.19
N LYS A 133 -40.34 8.83 -24.78
CA LYS A 133 -41.75 8.70 -24.43
C LYS A 133 -42.13 9.47 -23.16
N GLY A 134 -41.23 9.52 -22.18
CA GLY A 134 -41.41 10.24 -20.92
C GLY A 134 -41.31 11.75 -21.06
N GLY A 135 -40.75 12.28 -22.17
CA GLY A 135 -40.63 13.71 -22.48
C GLY A 135 -39.67 14.50 -21.60
N ASP A 136 -38.90 13.81 -20.72
CA ASP A 136 -37.90 14.47 -19.84
C ASP A 136 -36.56 14.62 -20.59
N GLU A 137 -36.16 15.87 -20.85
CA GLU A 137 -34.96 16.20 -21.61
C GLU A 137 -33.67 15.66 -20.91
N ARG A 138 -33.63 15.65 -19.57
CA ARG A 138 -32.49 15.11 -18.82
C ARG A 138 -32.36 13.60 -19.02
N SER A 139 -33.46 12.87 -18.98
CA SER A 139 -33.49 11.42 -19.24
C SER A 139 -33.10 11.08 -20.68
N VAL A 140 -33.48 11.91 -21.64
CA VAL A 140 -33.08 11.77 -23.06
C VAL A 140 -31.56 11.96 -23.19
N ALA A 141 -31.00 13.02 -22.58
CA ALA A 141 -29.56 13.27 -22.57
C ALA A 141 -28.76 12.09 -21.97
N GLN A 142 -29.22 11.56 -20.82
CA GLN A 142 -28.63 10.39 -20.18
C GLN A 142 -28.73 9.13 -21.05
N GLY A 143 -29.89 8.90 -21.66
CA GLY A 143 -30.09 7.78 -22.57
C GLY A 143 -29.16 7.84 -23.80
N LEU A 144 -29.01 9.01 -24.41
CA LEU A 144 -28.07 9.26 -25.51
C LEU A 144 -26.61 9.03 -25.05
N LEU A 145 -26.23 9.52 -23.85
CA LEU A 145 -24.92 9.31 -23.31
C LEU A 145 -24.62 7.81 -23.12
N ARG A 146 -25.53 7.04 -22.54
CA ARG A 146 -25.35 5.60 -22.34
C ARG A 146 -25.33 4.83 -23.65
N LEU A 147 -26.19 5.23 -24.61
CA LEU A 147 -26.16 4.63 -25.93
C LEU A 147 -24.83 4.94 -26.67
N GLY A 148 -24.35 6.17 -26.57
CA GLY A 148 -23.07 6.57 -27.14
C GLY A 148 -21.89 5.82 -26.54
N GLU A 149 -21.89 5.60 -25.21
CA GLU A 149 -20.86 4.81 -24.52
C GLU A 149 -20.90 3.33 -24.96
N ALA A 150 -22.07 2.72 -25.06
CA ALA A 150 -22.21 1.34 -25.53
C ALA A 150 -21.77 1.19 -26.99
N GLN A 151 -22.16 2.15 -27.87
CA GLN A 151 -21.74 2.20 -29.27
C GLN A 151 -20.21 2.37 -29.41
N MET A 152 -19.59 3.21 -28.57
CA MET A 152 -18.13 3.41 -28.56
C MET A 152 -17.42 2.10 -28.28
N ARG A 153 -17.84 1.38 -27.25
CA ARG A 153 -17.27 0.08 -26.88
C ARG A 153 -17.49 -0.99 -27.94
N MET A 154 -18.59 -0.92 -28.68
CA MET A 154 -18.87 -1.77 -29.84
C MET A 154 -18.22 -1.29 -31.15
N ARG A 155 -17.44 -0.18 -31.11
CA ARG A 155 -16.75 0.45 -32.26
C ARG A 155 -17.71 0.82 -33.42
N ALA A 156 -18.89 1.32 -33.11
CA ALA A 156 -19.94 1.65 -34.06
C ALA A 156 -19.66 2.93 -34.94
N GLY A 157 -18.46 3.52 -34.79
CA GLY A 157 -17.94 4.50 -35.74
C GLY A 157 -18.72 5.82 -35.81
N LYS A 158 -19.19 6.20 -37.02
CA LYS A 158 -19.86 7.51 -37.28
C LYS A 158 -21.14 7.68 -36.47
N ALA A 159 -21.92 6.64 -36.26
CA ALA A 159 -23.16 6.69 -35.49
C ALA A 159 -22.91 7.11 -34.02
N THR A 160 -21.79 6.67 -33.44
CA THR A 160 -21.41 7.02 -32.05
C THR A 160 -21.16 8.52 -31.89
N ILE A 161 -20.44 9.13 -32.83
CA ILE A 161 -20.18 10.58 -32.81
C ILE A 161 -21.48 11.38 -32.86
N ALA A 162 -22.41 11.00 -33.77
CA ALA A 162 -23.70 11.67 -33.86
C ALA A 162 -24.50 11.55 -32.56
N THR A 163 -24.59 10.34 -31.98
CA THR A 163 -25.30 10.10 -30.72
C THR A 163 -24.66 10.88 -29.54
N ALA A 164 -23.34 10.91 -29.46
CA ALA A 164 -22.65 11.62 -28.38
C ALA A 164 -22.75 13.15 -28.54
N LEU A 165 -22.72 13.69 -29.75
CA LEU A 165 -22.93 15.12 -30.01
C LEU A 165 -24.37 15.54 -29.72
N GLU A 166 -25.38 14.69 -30.06
CA GLU A 166 -26.77 14.89 -29.67
C GLU A 166 -26.91 14.94 -28.14
N ALA A 167 -26.26 14.04 -27.42
CA ALA A 167 -26.22 14.06 -25.96
C ALA A 167 -25.60 15.36 -25.42
N ALA A 168 -24.46 15.79 -25.98
CA ALA A 168 -23.77 17.01 -25.57
C ALA A 168 -24.64 18.26 -25.77
N GLU A 169 -25.40 18.32 -26.89
CA GLU A 169 -26.33 19.42 -27.15
C GLU A 169 -27.48 19.47 -26.16
N HIS A 170 -28.09 18.33 -25.77
CA HIS A 170 -29.10 18.27 -24.73
C HIS A 170 -28.56 18.75 -23.38
N TYR A 171 -27.37 18.27 -22.98
CA TYR A 171 -26.74 18.70 -21.72
C TYR A 171 -26.39 20.20 -21.74
N ARG A 172 -25.98 20.75 -22.86
CA ARG A 172 -25.72 22.20 -23.02
C ARG A 172 -26.97 23.02 -22.79
N ARG A 173 -28.13 22.60 -23.34
CA ARG A 173 -29.43 23.25 -23.11
C ARG A 173 -29.85 23.20 -21.66
N LEU A 174 -29.49 22.12 -20.96
CA LEU A 174 -29.72 21.95 -19.54
C LEU A 174 -28.71 22.68 -18.63
N ASN A 175 -27.72 23.37 -19.19
CA ASN A 175 -26.59 23.96 -18.49
C ASN A 175 -25.83 22.93 -17.62
N ASP A 176 -25.79 21.67 -18.02
CA ASP A 176 -25.09 20.57 -17.35
C ASP A 176 -23.71 20.36 -17.99
N GLY A 177 -22.70 21.08 -17.48
CA GLY A 177 -21.33 21.00 -17.98
C GLY A 177 -20.67 19.63 -17.75
N SER A 178 -21.04 18.93 -16.66
CA SER A 178 -20.58 17.54 -16.40
C SER A 178 -21.08 16.59 -17.47
N GLY A 179 -22.38 16.60 -17.76
CA GLY A 179 -22.99 15.76 -18.81
C GLY A 179 -22.44 16.08 -20.21
N GLU A 180 -22.31 17.38 -20.57
CA GLU A 180 -21.69 17.81 -21.84
C GLU A 180 -20.25 17.28 -21.95
N GLY A 181 -19.44 17.47 -20.91
CA GLY A 181 -18.07 16.97 -20.87
C GLY A 181 -17.96 15.45 -20.99
N ARG A 182 -18.83 14.72 -20.28
CA ARG A 182 -18.93 13.25 -20.39
C ARG A 182 -19.34 12.77 -21.80
N ALA A 183 -20.14 13.49 -22.53
CA ALA A 183 -20.47 13.17 -23.91
C ALA A 183 -19.29 13.46 -24.86
N LEU A 184 -18.57 14.55 -24.63
CA LEU A 184 -17.43 14.93 -25.48
C LEU A 184 -16.24 14.00 -25.35
N TRP A 185 -15.98 13.35 -24.17
CA TRP A 185 -14.92 12.36 -24.10
C TRP A 185 -15.21 11.12 -24.96
N ILE A 186 -16.49 10.73 -25.14
CA ILE A 186 -16.88 9.68 -26.08
C ILE A 186 -16.52 10.09 -27.51
N VAL A 187 -16.83 11.35 -27.87
CA VAL A 187 -16.45 11.90 -29.17
C VAL A 187 -14.94 11.85 -29.38
N ALA A 188 -14.16 12.28 -28.39
CA ALA A 188 -12.70 12.24 -28.43
C ALA A 188 -12.17 10.82 -28.70
N HIS A 189 -12.67 9.83 -27.97
CA HIS A 189 -12.27 8.43 -28.14
C HIS A 189 -12.54 7.89 -29.55
N VAL A 190 -13.71 8.20 -30.11
CA VAL A 190 -14.09 7.72 -31.44
C VAL A 190 -13.31 8.45 -32.54
N LEU A 191 -13.06 9.74 -32.37
CA LEU A 191 -12.23 10.52 -33.31
C LEU A 191 -10.78 9.99 -33.33
N PHE A 192 -10.24 9.64 -32.16
CA PHE A 192 -8.93 8.98 -32.08
C PHE A 192 -8.92 7.67 -32.88
N ALA A 193 -9.90 6.79 -32.65
CA ALA A 193 -10.00 5.52 -33.38
C ALA A 193 -10.13 5.72 -34.92
N GLN A 194 -10.65 6.87 -35.34
CA GLN A 194 -10.72 7.29 -36.75
C GLN A 194 -9.45 7.99 -37.24
N ASN A 195 -8.40 8.09 -36.44
CA ASN A 195 -7.15 8.80 -36.69
C ASN A 195 -7.33 10.33 -36.91
N ARG A 196 -8.42 10.94 -36.39
CA ARG A 196 -8.69 12.38 -36.40
C ARG A 196 -8.15 13.01 -35.12
N ARG A 197 -6.81 12.95 -34.94
CA ARG A 197 -6.13 13.23 -33.66
C ARG A 197 -6.37 14.64 -33.14
N GLU A 198 -6.25 15.64 -34.02
CA GLU A 198 -6.42 17.05 -33.64
C GLU A 198 -7.84 17.36 -33.15
N GLU A 199 -8.82 16.78 -33.77
CA GLU A 199 -10.22 16.94 -33.37
C GLU A 199 -10.49 16.15 -32.08
N SER A 200 -9.88 14.98 -31.93
CA SER A 200 -9.91 14.19 -30.69
C SER A 200 -9.33 14.99 -29.52
N ARG A 201 -8.17 15.63 -29.71
CA ARG A 201 -7.52 16.47 -28.69
C ARG A 201 -8.44 17.61 -28.24
N LYS A 202 -8.98 18.38 -29.20
CA LYS A 202 -9.89 19.50 -28.92
C LYS A 202 -11.14 19.04 -28.13
N ALA A 203 -11.70 17.91 -28.52
CA ALA A 203 -12.85 17.35 -27.82
C ALA A 203 -12.49 16.92 -26.37
N ALA A 204 -11.32 16.28 -26.16
CA ALA A 204 -10.85 15.88 -24.84
C ALA A 204 -10.54 17.11 -23.96
N GLU A 205 -9.83 18.10 -24.46
CA GLU A 205 -9.56 19.37 -23.76
C GLU A 205 -10.83 20.08 -23.32
N ARG A 206 -11.82 20.16 -24.23
CA ARG A 206 -13.13 20.74 -23.92
C ARG A 206 -13.88 19.93 -22.87
N ALA A 207 -13.85 18.60 -22.94
CA ALA A 207 -14.43 17.71 -21.94
C ALA A 207 -13.81 17.95 -20.54
N ILE A 208 -12.48 18.02 -20.47
CA ILE A 208 -11.75 18.31 -19.22
C ILE A 208 -12.15 19.68 -18.65
N ALA A 209 -12.17 20.72 -19.47
CA ALA A 209 -12.52 22.06 -19.02
C ALA A 209 -13.92 22.13 -18.41
N LEU A 210 -14.92 21.54 -19.10
CA LEU A 210 -16.31 21.51 -18.62
C LEU A 210 -16.46 20.71 -17.33
N CYS A 211 -15.85 19.51 -17.26
CA CYS A 211 -15.93 18.68 -16.06
C CYS A 211 -15.21 19.33 -14.87
N ARG A 212 -14.06 20.00 -15.07
CA ARG A 212 -13.38 20.76 -14.00
C ARG A 212 -14.24 21.91 -13.48
N GLN A 213 -14.85 22.66 -14.36
CA GLN A 213 -15.76 23.74 -13.97
C GLN A 213 -16.96 23.21 -13.17
N ALA A 214 -17.44 22.01 -13.48
CA ALA A 214 -18.54 21.34 -12.79
C ALA A 214 -18.12 20.58 -11.52
N GLY A 215 -16.83 20.47 -11.23
CA GLY A 215 -16.29 19.66 -10.11
C GLY A 215 -16.39 18.14 -10.35
N ASP A 216 -16.60 17.68 -11.59
CA ASP A 216 -16.76 16.28 -11.96
C ASP A 216 -15.40 15.60 -12.18
N ARG A 217 -14.79 15.09 -11.11
CA ARG A 217 -13.50 14.38 -11.14
C ARG A 217 -13.53 13.14 -12.04
N TYR A 218 -14.63 12.38 -12.01
CA TYR A 218 -14.80 11.22 -12.90
C TYR A 218 -14.75 11.61 -14.39
N GLY A 219 -15.42 12.70 -14.75
CA GLY A 219 -15.38 13.23 -16.13
C GLY A 219 -14.00 13.77 -16.50
N VAL A 220 -13.31 14.45 -15.58
CA VAL A 220 -11.93 14.91 -15.76
C VAL A 220 -10.99 13.73 -16.01
N GLY A 221 -11.06 12.66 -15.18
CA GLY A 221 -10.25 11.47 -15.34
C GLY A 221 -10.45 10.79 -16.70
N ASN A 222 -11.69 10.66 -17.17
CA ASN A 222 -11.98 10.11 -18.50
C ASN A 222 -11.46 11.01 -19.64
N GLY A 223 -11.59 12.33 -19.50
CA GLY A 223 -11.06 13.29 -20.47
C GLY A 223 -9.53 13.24 -20.56
N LEU A 224 -8.84 13.19 -19.40
CA LEU A 224 -7.39 13.03 -19.33
C LEU A 224 -6.92 11.71 -19.93
N ASN A 225 -7.64 10.61 -19.69
CA ASN A 225 -7.35 9.34 -20.35
C ASN A 225 -7.49 9.43 -21.88
N ALA A 226 -8.54 10.07 -22.39
CA ALA A 226 -8.71 10.28 -23.82
C ALA A 226 -7.61 11.18 -24.41
N LEU A 227 -7.20 12.22 -23.68
CA LEU A 227 -6.12 13.10 -24.08
C LEU A 227 -4.78 12.34 -24.12
N GLY A 228 -4.47 11.53 -23.10
CA GLY A 228 -3.26 10.72 -23.04
C GLY A 228 -3.10 9.78 -24.23
N ILE A 229 -4.14 9.05 -24.61
CA ILE A 229 -4.08 8.16 -25.79
C ILE A 229 -4.00 8.93 -27.11
N THR A 230 -4.45 10.20 -27.14
CA THR A 230 -4.41 11.06 -28.35
C THR A 230 -3.02 11.65 -28.56
N ASP A 231 -2.24 11.85 -27.48
CA ASP A 231 -0.93 12.44 -27.54
C ASP A 231 0.07 11.62 -28.37
N SER A 232 0.91 12.33 -29.11
CA SER A 232 1.97 11.72 -29.90
C SER A 232 3.17 11.33 -29.05
N GLY A 233 3.37 12.01 -27.91
CA GLY A 233 4.48 11.84 -26.98
C GLY A 233 4.16 10.86 -25.84
N VAL A 234 5.04 9.87 -25.60
CA VAL A 234 4.85 8.88 -24.52
C VAL A 234 4.96 9.54 -23.13
N ALA A 235 5.80 10.57 -22.97
CA ALA A 235 5.94 11.28 -21.70
C ALA A 235 4.65 12.05 -21.34
N GLU A 236 4.06 12.77 -22.30
CA GLU A 236 2.79 13.45 -22.09
C GLU A 236 1.65 12.47 -21.79
N ASN A 237 1.62 11.35 -22.50
CA ASN A 237 0.68 10.27 -22.23
C ASN A 237 0.81 9.78 -20.76
N ILE A 238 2.00 9.48 -20.29
CA ILE A 238 2.24 9.07 -18.89
C ILE A 238 1.76 10.15 -17.91
N ARG A 239 2.07 11.42 -18.18
CA ARG A 239 1.65 12.54 -17.32
C ARG A 239 0.12 12.64 -17.23
N HIS A 240 -0.58 12.60 -18.36
CA HIS A 240 -2.05 12.65 -18.38
C HIS A 240 -2.68 11.42 -17.72
N LEU A 241 -2.11 10.23 -17.92
CA LEU A 241 -2.59 9.00 -17.26
C LEU A 241 -2.38 9.04 -15.74
N ARG A 242 -1.25 9.58 -15.26
CA ARG A 242 -1.04 9.77 -13.82
C ARG A 242 -2.04 10.75 -13.21
N GLN A 243 -2.29 11.88 -13.89
CA GLN A 243 -3.32 12.81 -13.46
C GLN A 243 -4.72 12.17 -13.49
N ALA A 244 -5.04 11.36 -14.49
CA ALA A 244 -6.29 10.62 -14.55
C ALA A 244 -6.44 9.63 -13.38
N ALA A 245 -5.35 8.95 -13.01
CA ALA A 245 -5.34 8.04 -11.86
C ALA A 245 -5.68 8.79 -10.56
N GLN A 246 -5.05 9.94 -10.32
CA GLN A 246 -5.32 10.79 -9.16
C GLN A 246 -6.78 11.27 -9.09
N GLU A 247 -7.35 11.68 -10.24
CA GLU A 247 -8.75 12.11 -10.27
C GLU A 247 -9.72 10.95 -10.00
N PHE A 248 -9.45 9.74 -10.49
CA PHE A 248 -10.28 8.57 -10.20
C PHE A 248 -10.12 8.09 -8.75
N GLU A 249 -8.93 8.14 -8.20
CA GLU A 249 -8.67 7.83 -6.79
C GLU A 249 -9.41 8.80 -5.87
N ALA A 250 -9.28 10.10 -6.13
CA ALA A 250 -9.99 11.14 -5.38
C ALA A 250 -11.51 11.10 -5.56
N ALA A 251 -12.00 10.51 -6.67
CA ALA A 251 -13.42 10.26 -6.92
C ALA A 251 -13.90 8.87 -6.43
N GLY A 252 -13.01 8.04 -5.85
CA GLY A 252 -13.32 6.71 -5.32
C GLY A 252 -13.65 5.64 -6.37
N TYR A 253 -13.29 5.83 -7.65
CA TYR A 253 -13.58 4.88 -8.73
C TYR A 253 -12.47 3.86 -8.95
N ILE A 254 -12.53 2.73 -8.25
CA ILE A 254 -11.53 1.66 -8.28
C ILE A 254 -11.38 1.05 -9.69
N ASP A 255 -12.49 0.75 -10.38
CA ASP A 255 -12.49 0.14 -11.72
C ASP A 255 -11.77 1.01 -12.75
N ARG A 256 -11.92 2.32 -12.63
CA ARG A 256 -11.26 3.29 -13.52
C ARG A 256 -9.78 3.43 -13.22
N GLY A 257 -9.41 3.45 -11.95
CA GLY A 257 -8.01 3.42 -11.52
C GLY A 257 -7.26 2.22 -12.10
N ILE A 258 -7.88 1.03 -12.08
CA ILE A 258 -7.34 -0.19 -12.69
C ILE A 258 -7.17 -0.02 -14.22
N THR A 259 -8.16 0.55 -14.91
CA THR A 259 -8.06 0.81 -16.35
C THR A 259 -6.90 1.74 -16.69
N ILE A 260 -6.68 2.79 -15.89
CA ILE A 260 -5.57 3.72 -16.09
C ILE A 260 -4.22 3.03 -15.85
N ARG A 261 -4.11 2.17 -14.84
CA ARG A 261 -2.90 1.36 -14.60
C ARG A 261 -2.58 0.45 -15.80
N THR A 262 -3.59 -0.13 -16.45
CA THR A 262 -3.40 -0.88 -17.70
C THR A 262 -2.76 0.00 -18.77
N ASN A 263 -3.30 1.20 -18.99
CA ASN A 263 -2.78 2.14 -20.00
C ASN A 263 -1.37 2.65 -19.64
N LEU A 264 -1.09 2.90 -18.38
CA LEU A 264 0.27 3.24 -17.90
C LEU A 264 1.25 2.11 -18.19
N GLY A 265 0.89 0.85 -17.92
CA GLY A 265 1.71 -0.30 -18.29
C GLY A 265 2.03 -0.34 -19.77
N LEU A 266 1.05 -0.05 -20.66
CA LEU A 266 1.28 0.04 -22.10
C LEU A 266 2.26 1.17 -22.47
N ALA A 267 2.15 2.32 -21.82
CA ALA A 267 3.07 3.44 -22.04
C ALA A 267 4.51 3.11 -21.59
N TYR A 268 4.67 2.43 -20.47
CA TYR A 268 5.98 1.96 -20.02
C TYR A 268 6.59 0.90 -20.95
N ARG A 269 5.78 0.01 -21.51
CA ARG A 269 6.21 -0.93 -22.55
C ARG A 269 6.78 -0.20 -23.79
N GLU A 270 6.15 0.88 -24.21
CA GLU A 270 6.64 1.68 -25.33
C GLU A 270 8.05 2.26 -25.08
N LEU A 271 8.38 2.53 -23.83
CA LEU A 271 9.71 2.98 -23.40
C LEU A 271 10.72 1.82 -23.25
N GLY A 272 10.30 0.57 -23.45
CA GLY A 272 11.12 -0.62 -23.23
C GLY A 272 11.29 -1.00 -21.75
N LEU A 273 10.48 -0.41 -20.84
CA LEU A 273 10.49 -0.67 -19.41
C LEU A 273 9.59 -1.88 -19.08
N HIS A 274 9.93 -3.04 -19.65
CA HIS A 274 9.12 -4.25 -19.62
C HIS A 274 8.86 -4.77 -18.18
N ARG A 275 9.82 -4.70 -17.26
CA ARG A 275 9.63 -5.13 -15.87
C ARG A 275 8.57 -4.29 -15.16
N HIS A 276 8.65 -2.97 -15.33
CA HIS A 276 7.67 -2.05 -14.75
C HIS A 276 6.26 -2.29 -15.32
N SER A 277 6.16 -2.42 -16.64
CA SER A 277 4.91 -2.77 -17.32
C SER A 277 4.35 -4.10 -16.80
N PHE A 278 5.18 -5.15 -16.70
CA PHE A 278 4.78 -6.47 -16.22
C PHE A 278 4.21 -6.43 -14.80
N ARG A 279 4.88 -5.73 -13.87
CA ARG A 279 4.40 -5.56 -12.50
C ARG A 279 3.03 -4.90 -12.47
N LEU A 280 2.86 -3.77 -13.17
CA LEU A 280 1.57 -3.07 -13.25
C LEU A 280 0.46 -3.95 -13.82
N GLN A 281 0.76 -4.74 -14.86
CA GLN A 281 -0.25 -5.62 -15.46
C GLN A 281 -0.65 -6.76 -14.51
N ASN A 282 0.26 -7.29 -13.70
CA ASN A 282 -0.07 -8.29 -12.68
C ASN A 282 -0.96 -7.69 -11.57
N GLU A 283 -0.64 -6.49 -11.08
CA GLU A 283 -1.50 -5.76 -10.13
C GLU A 283 -2.91 -5.55 -10.71
N VAL A 284 -2.99 -5.16 -11.99
CA VAL A 284 -4.27 -5.02 -12.72
C VAL A 284 -5.05 -6.33 -12.76
N ILE A 285 -4.38 -7.46 -13.05
CA ILE A 285 -5.01 -8.79 -13.11
C ILE A 285 -5.60 -9.16 -11.75
N GLU A 286 -4.82 -9.01 -10.68
CA GLU A 286 -5.24 -9.35 -9.32
C GLU A 286 -6.41 -8.49 -8.86
N GLN A 287 -6.28 -7.17 -8.97
CA GLN A 287 -7.31 -6.24 -8.57
C GLN A 287 -8.58 -6.36 -9.42
N SER A 288 -8.45 -6.59 -10.73
CA SER A 288 -9.62 -6.81 -11.59
C SER A 288 -10.38 -8.07 -11.22
N ARG A 289 -9.67 -9.14 -10.83
CA ARG A 289 -10.31 -10.41 -10.38
C ARG A 289 -11.03 -10.22 -9.07
N SER A 290 -10.45 -9.48 -8.12
CA SER A 290 -11.06 -9.25 -6.80
C SER A 290 -12.39 -8.50 -6.89
N ILE A 291 -12.56 -7.62 -7.90
CA ILE A 291 -13.80 -6.84 -8.11
C ILE A 291 -14.69 -7.39 -9.24
N GLY A 292 -14.40 -8.57 -9.78
CA GLY A 292 -15.18 -9.18 -10.87
C GLY A 292 -15.05 -8.47 -12.23
N ALA A 293 -14.07 -7.59 -12.44
CA ALA A 293 -13.83 -6.86 -13.69
C ALA A 293 -13.07 -7.72 -14.73
N ASN A 294 -13.67 -8.83 -15.12
CA ASN A 294 -13.05 -9.88 -15.95
C ASN A 294 -12.50 -9.36 -17.29
N VAL A 295 -13.16 -8.36 -17.90
CA VAL A 295 -12.70 -7.76 -19.16
C VAL A 295 -11.34 -7.10 -18.98
N THR A 296 -11.18 -6.28 -17.95
CA THR A 296 -9.92 -5.58 -17.66
C THR A 296 -8.83 -6.57 -17.27
N ALA A 297 -9.17 -7.63 -16.53
CA ALA A 297 -8.23 -8.70 -16.20
C ALA A 297 -7.66 -9.37 -17.46
N LEU A 298 -8.49 -9.62 -18.51
CA LEU A 298 -8.04 -10.21 -19.76
C LEU A 298 -7.15 -9.27 -20.57
N TYR A 299 -7.44 -7.96 -20.58
CA TYR A 299 -6.54 -6.96 -21.19
C TYR A 299 -5.19 -6.90 -20.50
N GLY A 300 -5.19 -6.89 -19.15
CA GLY A 300 -3.97 -6.99 -18.35
C GLY A 300 -3.18 -8.26 -18.65
N LEU A 301 -3.87 -9.40 -18.73
CA LEU A 301 -3.27 -10.70 -19.01
C LEU A 301 -2.62 -10.76 -20.40
N ALA A 302 -3.31 -10.25 -21.43
CA ALA A 302 -2.76 -10.17 -22.79
C ALA A 302 -1.50 -9.30 -22.85
N SER A 303 -1.48 -8.19 -22.12
CA SER A 303 -0.31 -7.33 -21.99
C SER A 303 0.81 -8.04 -21.22
N ALA A 304 0.53 -8.63 -20.06
CA ALA A 304 1.51 -9.32 -19.23
C ALA A 304 2.21 -10.47 -19.96
N ILE A 305 1.48 -11.22 -20.81
CA ILE A 305 2.07 -12.29 -21.64
C ILE A 305 3.14 -11.71 -22.59
N VAL A 306 2.88 -10.56 -23.22
CA VAL A 306 3.84 -9.92 -24.13
C VAL A 306 5.08 -9.45 -23.35
N GLU A 307 4.87 -8.91 -22.13
CA GLU A 307 5.95 -8.46 -21.27
C GLU A 307 6.81 -9.64 -20.77
N ALA A 308 6.17 -10.73 -20.34
CA ALA A 308 6.87 -11.94 -19.91
C ALA A 308 7.77 -12.49 -21.04
N VAL A 309 7.27 -12.52 -22.27
CA VAL A 309 8.08 -12.93 -23.44
C VAL A 309 9.25 -11.97 -23.66
N ALA A 310 9.04 -10.66 -23.53
CA ALA A 310 10.12 -9.68 -23.66
C ALA A 310 11.18 -9.83 -22.57
N LEU A 311 10.78 -10.19 -21.35
CA LEU A 311 11.65 -10.45 -20.21
C LEU A 311 12.36 -11.83 -20.31
N GLY A 312 11.82 -12.73 -21.12
CA GLY A 312 12.37 -14.10 -21.29
C GLY A 312 11.70 -15.15 -20.42
N ASP A 313 10.65 -14.77 -19.68
CA ASP A 313 9.85 -15.72 -18.88
C ASP A 313 8.81 -16.41 -19.77
N LEU A 314 9.31 -17.32 -20.60
CA LEU A 314 8.48 -18.05 -21.56
C LEU A 314 7.59 -19.08 -20.88
N GLU A 315 8.00 -19.60 -19.73
CA GLU A 315 7.22 -20.58 -18.97
C GLU A 315 5.96 -19.92 -18.41
N TRP A 316 6.08 -18.80 -17.75
CA TRP A 316 4.94 -18.02 -17.26
C TRP A 316 3.99 -17.67 -18.41
N ALA A 317 4.52 -17.17 -19.53
CA ALA A 317 3.72 -16.80 -20.69
C ALA A 317 2.92 -17.99 -21.25
N ARG A 318 3.53 -19.19 -21.35
CA ARG A 318 2.86 -20.42 -21.79
C ARG A 318 1.74 -20.84 -20.84
N ASN A 319 1.98 -20.74 -19.53
CA ASN A 319 1.00 -21.10 -18.51
C ASN A 319 -0.22 -20.17 -18.50
N GLN A 320 -0.03 -18.89 -18.83
CA GLN A 320 -1.12 -17.90 -18.83
C GLN A 320 -1.90 -17.83 -20.13
N LEU A 321 -1.31 -18.18 -21.27
CA LEU A 321 -1.96 -18.10 -22.59
C LEU A 321 -3.27 -18.88 -22.70
N PRO A 322 -3.41 -20.10 -22.15
CA PRO A 322 -4.68 -20.83 -22.15
C PRO A 322 -5.82 -20.08 -21.45
N LEU A 323 -5.53 -19.41 -20.33
CA LEU A 323 -6.53 -18.62 -19.59
C LEU A 323 -7.04 -17.44 -20.42
N LEU A 324 -6.14 -16.75 -21.13
CA LEU A 324 -6.52 -15.69 -22.06
C LEU A 324 -7.42 -16.25 -23.18
N VAL A 325 -7.06 -17.37 -23.76
CA VAL A 325 -7.82 -17.99 -24.88
C VAL A 325 -9.21 -18.43 -24.43
N GLN A 326 -9.37 -18.94 -23.21
CA GLN A 326 -10.66 -19.36 -22.67
C GLN A 326 -11.59 -18.19 -22.37
N GLY A 327 -11.04 -17.05 -21.95
CA GLY A 327 -11.84 -15.87 -21.60
C GLY A 327 -12.37 -15.08 -22.79
N VAL A 328 -11.71 -15.12 -23.92
CA VAL A 328 -12.02 -14.26 -25.09
C VAL A 328 -13.38 -14.54 -25.76
N PRO A 329 -13.83 -15.80 -25.98
CA PRO A 329 -15.12 -16.05 -26.62
C PRO A 329 -16.32 -15.43 -25.88
N VAL A 330 -16.22 -15.26 -24.57
CA VAL A 330 -17.28 -14.67 -23.73
C VAL A 330 -17.46 -13.19 -24.06
N LEU A 331 -16.41 -12.48 -24.45
CA LEU A 331 -16.42 -11.04 -24.65
C LEU A 331 -16.93 -10.60 -26.03
N ASN A 332 -16.79 -11.47 -27.03
CA ASN A 332 -17.11 -11.17 -28.43
C ASN A 332 -16.48 -9.83 -28.91
N ASP A 333 -15.23 -9.56 -28.48
CA ASP A 333 -14.46 -8.36 -28.83
C ASP A 333 -13.36 -8.71 -29.85
N PRO A 334 -13.43 -8.18 -31.07
CA PRO A 334 -12.42 -8.43 -32.11
C PRO A 334 -11.01 -7.97 -31.72
N SER A 335 -10.89 -6.96 -30.85
CA SER A 335 -9.60 -6.47 -30.36
C SER A 335 -8.94 -7.46 -29.43
N MET A 336 -9.74 -8.13 -28.61
CA MET A 336 -9.24 -9.17 -27.72
C MET A 336 -8.87 -10.44 -28.49
N GLU A 337 -9.67 -10.83 -29.50
CA GLU A 337 -9.31 -11.91 -30.44
C GLU A 337 -7.97 -11.60 -31.11
N LEU A 338 -7.80 -10.34 -31.56
CA LEU A 338 -6.56 -9.87 -32.17
C LEU A 338 -5.37 -9.98 -31.20
N ALA A 339 -5.55 -9.64 -29.90
CA ALA A 339 -4.53 -9.74 -28.87
C ALA A 339 -4.08 -11.20 -28.65
N VAL A 340 -5.00 -12.17 -28.67
CA VAL A 340 -4.67 -13.61 -28.58
C VAL A 340 -3.71 -14.04 -29.68
N PHE A 341 -4.02 -13.66 -30.95
CA PHE A 341 -3.13 -14.01 -32.06
C PHE A 341 -1.80 -13.25 -31.97
N GLY A 342 -1.79 -12.05 -31.39
CA GLY A 342 -0.58 -11.32 -31.05
C GLY A 342 0.30 -12.09 -30.06
N CYS A 343 -0.26 -12.50 -28.92
CA CYS A 343 0.44 -13.28 -27.89
C CYS A 343 0.99 -14.61 -28.43
N ARG A 344 0.15 -15.38 -29.17
CA ARG A 344 0.59 -16.61 -29.81
C ARG A 344 1.75 -16.39 -30.79
N GLY A 345 1.66 -15.33 -31.61
CA GLY A 345 2.70 -15.01 -32.58
C GLY A 345 4.00 -14.57 -31.92
N VAL A 346 3.95 -13.75 -30.88
CA VAL A 346 5.14 -13.28 -30.15
C VAL A 346 5.81 -14.44 -29.40
N LEU A 347 5.03 -15.30 -28.76
CA LEU A 347 5.56 -16.46 -28.07
C LEU A 347 6.22 -17.45 -29.04
N ALA A 348 5.58 -17.74 -30.20
CA ALA A 348 6.17 -18.56 -31.24
C ALA A 348 7.46 -17.96 -31.81
N CYS A 349 7.56 -16.63 -31.93
CA CYS A 349 8.83 -15.96 -32.30
C CYS A 349 9.92 -16.20 -31.26
N ALA A 350 9.59 -16.15 -29.98
CA ALA A 350 10.54 -16.37 -28.90
C ALA A 350 11.02 -17.84 -28.85
N ASP A 351 10.15 -18.78 -29.20
CA ASP A 351 10.48 -20.19 -29.34
C ASP A 351 11.29 -20.50 -30.61
N GLY A 352 11.50 -19.52 -31.51
CA GLY A 352 12.17 -19.73 -32.82
C GLY A 352 11.29 -20.34 -33.88
N ASP A 353 10.00 -20.63 -33.61
CA ASP A 353 9.05 -21.16 -34.59
C ASP A 353 8.42 -20.02 -35.41
N PHE A 354 9.19 -19.49 -36.31
CA PHE A 354 8.76 -18.37 -37.17
C PHE A 354 7.69 -18.79 -38.18
N ALA A 355 7.51 -20.06 -38.47
CA ALA A 355 6.46 -20.56 -39.34
C ALA A 355 5.08 -20.45 -38.65
N SER A 356 4.96 -20.94 -37.43
CA SER A 356 3.76 -20.77 -36.59
C SER A 356 3.49 -19.32 -36.30
N ALA A 357 4.52 -18.53 -35.94
CA ALA A 357 4.38 -17.06 -35.72
C ALA A 357 3.75 -16.40 -36.96
N ALA A 358 4.24 -16.67 -38.17
CA ALA A 358 3.67 -16.12 -39.42
C ALA A 358 2.21 -16.57 -39.63
N LYS A 359 1.84 -17.79 -39.24
CA LYS A 359 0.45 -18.28 -39.30
C LYS A 359 -0.45 -17.46 -38.37
N HIS A 360 -0.02 -17.27 -37.14
CA HIS A 360 -0.77 -16.48 -36.14
C HIS A 360 -0.90 -15.01 -36.55
N PHE A 361 0.18 -14.37 -36.97
CA PHE A 361 0.13 -12.97 -37.44
C PHE A 361 -0.70 -12.80 -38.72
N ARG A 362 -0.75 -13.80 -39.60
CA ARG A 362 -1.63 -13.76 -40.77
C ARG A 362 -3.10 -13.73 -40.35
N ARG A 363 -3.48 -14.55 -39.38
CA ARG A 363 -4.84 -14.51 -38.83
C ARG A 363 -5.11 -13.18 -38.17
N GLY A 364 -4.12 -12.62 -37.45
CA GLY A 364 -4.17 -11.26 -36.90
C GLY A 364 -4.39 -10.20 -37.99
N VAL A 365 -3.75 -10.28 -39.15
CA VAL A 365 -3.99 -9.35 -40.27
C VAL A 365 -5.44 -9.41 -40.77
N GLU A 366 -6.03 -10.60 -40.85
CA GLU A 366 -7.42 -10.77 -41.27
C GLU A 366 -8.39 -10.04 -40.34
N ILE A 367 -8.20 -10.21 -38.99
CA ILE A 367 -9.02 -9.55 -38.01
C ILE A 367 -8.75 -8.04 -37.99
N ALA A 368 -7.48 -7.64 -38.07
CA ALA A 368 -7.05 -6.25 -37.96
C ALA A 368 -7.65 -5.35 -39.05
N ARG A 369 -7.98 -5.90 -40.26
CA ARG A 369 -8.70 -5.18 -41.29
C ARG A 369 -10.07 -4.65 -40.87
N HIS A 370 -10.72 -5.37 -39.95
CA HIS A 370 -12.01 -4.96 -39.40
C HIS A 370 -11.86 -4.05 -38.17
N VAL A 371 -10.70 -4.12 -37.49
CA VAL A 371 -10.42 -3.32 -36.29
C VAL A 371 -9.96 -1.91 -36.65
N GLY A 372 -9.07 -1.77 -37.63
CA GLY A 372 -8.60 -0.48 -38.13
C GLY A 372 -7.25 -0.55 -38.87
N SER A 373 -7.01 0.45 -39.75
CA SER A 373 -5.81 0.49 -40.60
C SER A 373 -4.48 0.52 -39.83
N GLY A 374 -4.46 1.13 -38.66
CA GLY A 374 -3.28 1.12 -37.74
C GLY A 374 -2.93 -0.29 -37.28
N SER A 375 -3.93 -1.07 -36.85
CA SER A 375 -3.77 -2.46 -36.41
C SER A 375 -3.37 -3.34 -37.62
N GLU A 376 -3.94 -3.12 -38.84
CA GLU A 376 -3.53 -3.86 -40.04
C GLU A 376 -2.05 -3.62 -40.35
N SER A 377 -1.59 -2.38 -40.31
CA SER A 377 -0.18 -2.03 -40.55
C SER A 377 0.76 -2.70 -39.53
N ARG A 378 0.41 -2.71 -38.24
CA ARG A 378 1.16 -3.42 -37.19
C ARG A 378 1.28 -4.91 -37.48
N TYR A 379 0.16 -5.61 -37.70
CA TYR A 379 0.17 -7.06 -37.90
C TYR A 379 0.84 -7.49 -39.23
N LEU A 380 0.76 -6.67 -40.26
CA LEU A 380 1.53 -6.86 -41.51
C LEU A 380 3.04 -6.72 -41.26
N THR A 381 3.44 -5.80 -40.37
CA THR A 381 4.86 -5.64 -39.98
C THR A 381 5.37 -6.85 -39.20
N LEU A 382 4.61 -7.35 -38.22
CA LEU A 382 4.93 -8.55 -37.46
C LEU A 382 4.98 -9.80 -38.37
N LEU A 383 3.98 -9.95 -39.26
CA LEU A 383 3.95 -11.02 -40.25
C LEU A 383 5.18 -10.99 -41.14
N GLY A 384 5.53 -9.82 -41.66
CA GLY A 384 6.72 -9.66 -42.52
C GLY A 384 8.01 -9.98 -41.78
N SER A 385 8.12 -9.58 -40.51
CA SER A 385 9.29 -9.92 -39.67
C SER A 385 9.40 -11.44 -39.48
N ALA A 386 8.31 -12.12 -39.09
CA ALA A 386 8.29 -13.57 -38.91
C ALA A 386 8.60 -14.30 -40.23
N GLN A 387 8.02 -13.86 -41.36
CA GLN A 387 8.30 -14.45 -42.67
C GLN A 387 9.78 -14.29 -43.08
N ARG A 388 10.39 -13.15 -42.79
CA ARG A 388 11.82 -12.92 -43.04
C ARG A 388 12.67 -13.89 -42.22
N GLN A 389 12.38 -14.05 -40.95
CA GLN A 389 13.08 -14.98 -40.08
C GLN A 389 12.88 -16.45 -40.54
N ALA A 390 11.70 -16.80 -41.08
CA ALA A 390 11.43 -18.10 -41.67
C ALA A 390 12.04 -18.29 -43.10
N GLY A 391 12.87 -17.36 -43.59
CA GLY A 391 13.48 -17.39 -44.90
C GLY A 391 12.55 -17.08 -46.08
N LYS A 392 11.28 -16.72 -45.85
CA LYS A 392 10.27 -16.40 -46.86
C LYS A 392 10.36 -14.94 -47.34
N ILE A 393 11.50 -14.57 -47.94
CA ILE A 393 11.87 -13.16 -48.23
C ILE A 393 10.86 -12.45 -49.15
N ARG A 394 10.36 -13.10 -50.20
CA ARG A 394 9.37 -12.47 -51.11
C ARG A 394 8.07 -12.13 -50.41
N ALA A 395 7.57 -13.04 -49.57
CA ALA A 395 6.36 -12.84 -48.77
C ALA A 395 6.56 -11.74 -47.73
N ALA A 396 7.72 -11.75 -47.02
CA ALA A 396 8.09 -10.71 -46.06
C ALA A 396 8.10 -9.32 -46.71
N LEU A 397 8.70 -9.18 -47.88
CA LEU A 397 8.74 -7.92 -48.60
C LEU A 397 7.33 -7.44 -49.02
N ALA A 398 6.48 -8.35 -49.49
CA ALA A 398 5.09 -8.01 -49.84
C ALA A 398 4.31 -7.53 -48.62
N ALA A 399 4.40 -8.21 -47.49
CA ALA A 399 3.72 -7.83 -46.25
C ALA A 399 4.21 -6.46 -45.73
N THR A 400 5.53 -6.26 -45.63
CA THR A 400 6.11 -5.00 -45.12
C THR A 400 5.90 -3.83 -46.11
N SER A 401 5.91 -4.07 -47.40
CA SER A 401 5.55 -3.03 -48.42
C SER A 401 4.12 -2.56 -48.25
N LYS A 402 3.18 -3.49 -48.04
CA LYS A 402 1.79 -3.15 -47.73
C LYS A 402 1.67 -2.37 -46.43
N ALA A 403 2.36 -2.77 -45.38
CA ALA A 403 2.38 -2.06 -44.09
C ALA A 403 2.84 -0.60 -44.24
N THR A 404 3.97 -0.37 -44.94
CA THR A 404 4.48 0.98 -45.23
C THR A 404 3.59 1.80 -46.12
N SER A 405 2.89 1.19 -47.08
CA SER A 405 1.92 1.86 -47.94
C SER A 405 0.72 2.38 -47.14
N ILE A 406 0.14 1.52 -46.29
CA ILE A 406 -0.94 1.91 -45.34
C ILE A 406 -0.48 3.03 -44.44
N HIS A 407 0.68 2.89 -43.80
CA HIS A 407 1.23 3.89 -42.90
C HIS A 407 1.45 5.25 -43.59
N ARG A 408 1.89 5.24 -44.85
CA ARG A 408 2.06 6.44 -45.65
C ARG A 408 0.71 7.08 -45.98
N SER A 409 -0.29 6.28 -46.37
CA SER A 409 -1.62 6.82 -46.71
C SER A 409 -2.35 7.45 -45.56
N LEU A 410 -1.99 7.08 -44.33
CA LEU A 410 -2.52 7.67 -43.10
C LEU A 410 -1.74 8.94 -42.64
N GLY A 411 -0.70 9.38 -43.36
CA GLY A 411 0.11 10.53 -42.98
C GLY A 411 1.16 10.26 -41.89
N TYR A 412 1.65 9.02 -41.79
CA TYR A 412 2.67 8.57 -40.85
C TYR A 412 2.29 8.65 -39.36
N PRO A 413 1.05 8.37 -38.96
CA PRO A 413 0.69 8.44 -37.56
C PRO A 413 1.40 7.35 -36.77
N LYS A 414 1.55 7.58 -35.47
CA LYS A 414 1.93 6.53 -34.51
C LYS A 414 0.76 5.53 -34.39
N PRO A 415 0.92 4.25 -34.71
CA PRO A 415 -0.12 3.25 -34.45
C PRO A 415 -0.34 3.03 -32.96
N GLU A 416 -1.53 2.55 -32.56
CA GLU A 416 -1.83 2.20 -31.20
C GLU A 416 -0.89 1.09 -30.69
N ALA A 417 -0.21 1.34 -29.57
CA ALA A 417 0.71 0.39 -28.93
C ALA A 417 1.78 -0.22 -29.86
N PHE A 418 2.22 0.55 -30.88
CA PHE A 418 3.29 0.13 -31.79
C PHE A 418 4.02 1.36 -32.36
N SER A 419 5.34 1.24 -32.55
CA SER A 419 6.14 2.38 -33.00
C SER A 419 6.13 2.56 -34.52
N ALA A 420 5.95 3.80 -34.97
CA ALA A 420 5.92 4.14 -36.42
C ALA A 420 7.25 3.80 -37.12
N GLN A 421 8.39 4.05 -36.42
CA GLN A 421 9.72 3.75 -36.95
C GLN A 421 9.96 2.26 -37.13
N GLU A 422 9.38 1.39 -36.31
CA GLU A 422 9.55 -0.06 -36.45
C GLU A 422 8.94 -0.60 -37.74
N ILE A 423 7.83 -0.01 -38.23
CA ILE A 423 7.23 -0.39 -39.51
C ILE A 423 8.26 -0.23 -40.65
N TRP A 424 8.94 0.90 -40.68
CA TRP A 424 9.93 1.24 -41.72
C TRP A 424 11.23 0.44 -41.51
N TRP A 425 11.60 0.19 -40.27
CA TRP A 425 12.78 -0.63 -39.95
C TRP A 425 12.61 -2.07 -40.40
N ARG A 426 11.50 -2.71 -40.05
CA ARG A 426 11.23 -4.10 -40.51
C ARG A 426 11.13 -4.18 -42.03
N HIS A 427 10.62 -3.14 -42.71
CA HIS A 427 10.63 -3.04 -44.16
C HIS A 427 12.07 -2.90 -44.72
N ALA A 428 12.91 -2.09 -44.09
CA ALA A 428 14.32 -1.97 -44.46
C ALA A 428 15.05 -3.29 -44.35
N GLN A 429 14.83 -4.06 -43.25
CA GLN A 429 15.37 -5.40 -43.09
C GLN A 429 14.88 -6.38 -44.18
N ALA A 430 13.62 -6.33 -44.58
CA ALA A 430 13.06 -7.17 -45.63
C ALA A 430 13.65 -6.80 -47.02
N LEU A 431 13.84 -5.52 -47.31
CA LEU A 431 14.49 -5.04 -48.51
C LEU A 431 15.96 -5.48 -48.60
N ARG A 432 16.67 -5.38 -47.46
CA ARG A 432 18.08 -5.81 -47.34
C ARG A 432 18.20 -7.31 -47.60
N ALA A 433 17.32 -8.12 -47.02
CA ALA A 433 17.26 -9.56 -47.24
C ALA A 433 16.88 -9.94 -48.69
N ALA A 434 16.16 -9.05 -49.38
CA ALA A 434 15.84 -9.20 -50.84
C ALA A 434 16.90 -8.65 -51.80
N GLY A 435 18.08 -8.21 -51.29
CA GLY A 435 19.16 -7.64 -52.09
C GLY A 435 18.92 -6.23 -52.60
N LYS A 436 17.88 -5.52 -52.13
CA LYS A 436 17.49 -4.18 -52.58
C LYS A 436 18.14 -3.12 -51.68
N SER A 437 19.46 -3.00 -51.70
CA SER A 437 20.26 -2.23 -50.77
C SER A 437 19.91 -0.72 -50.75
N GLU A 438 19.76 -0.06 -51.91
CA GLU A 438 19.42 1.38 -51.99
C GLU A 438 18.04 1.67 -51.36
N ALA A 439 17.05 0.84 -51.69
CA ALA A 439 15.71 0.96 -51.11
C ALA A 439 15.73 0.70 -49.61
N ALA A 440 16.55 -0.23 -49.14
CA ALA A 440 16.74 -0.52 -47.71
C ALA A 440 17.31 0.69 -46.97
N THR A 441 18.32 1.37 -47.55
CA THR A 441 18.93 2.59 -46.96
C THR A 441 17.90 3.72 -46.88
N LYS A 442 17.08 3.92 -47.94
CA LYS A 442 15.98 4.93 -47.93
C LYS A 442 14.94 4.63 -46.82
N ALA A 443 14.60 3.35 -46.65
CA ALA A 443 13.66 2.92 -45.61
C ALA A 443 14.26 3.07 -44.22
N CYS A 444 15.56 2.75 -44.01
CA CYS A 444 16.27 2.96 -42.77
C CYS A 444 16.34 4.43 -42.37
N ALA A 445 16.68 5.33 -43.34
CA ALA A 445 16.67 6.77 -43.15
C ALA A 445 15.28 7.32 -42.78
N ARG A 446 14.21 6.73 -43.30
CA ARG A 446 12.83 7.08 -42.89
C ARG A 446 12.57 6.57 -41.46
N ALA A 447 12.98 5.36 -41.11
CA ALA A 447 12.84 4.84 -39.73
C ALA A 447 13.58 5.71 -38.73
N TYR A 448 14.79 6.13 -39.05
CA TYR A 448 15.58 7.02 -38.20
C TYR A 448 14.93 8.41 -38.03
N ARG A 449 14.39 9.01 -39.07
CA ARG A 449 13.66 10.28 -38.96
C ARG A 449 12.43 10.16 -38.06
N LEU A 450 11.61 9.16 -38.25
CA LEU A 450 10.44 8.90 -37.40
C LEU A 450 10.83 8.64 -35.94
N LEU A 451 12.00 8.01 -35.71
CA LEU A 451 12.56 7.85 -34.38
C LEU A 451 12.96 9.20 -33.77
N CYS A 452 13.67 10.07 -34.53
CA CYS A 452 14.03 11.42 -34.08
C CYS A 452 12.79 12.26 -33.76
N ASP A 453 11.76 12.20 -34.61
CA ASP A 453 10.48 12.89 -34.37
C ASP A 453 9.86 12.42 -33.04
N SER A 454 9.85 11.12 -32.75
CA SER A 454 9.33 10.57 -31.49
C SER A 454 10.21 10.98 -30.29
N ILE A 455 11.54 10.99 -30.44
CA ILE A 455 12.47 11.44 -29.41
C ILE A 455 12.23 12.91 -29.06
N GLY A 456 11.92 13.74 -30.08
CA GLY A 456 11.63 15.17 -29.91
C GLY A 456 10.44 15.48 -29.02
N THR A 457 9.54 14.53 -28.80
CA THR A 457 8.41 14.63 -27.88
C THR A 457 8.73 14.19 -26.43
N LEU A 458 9.94 13.69 -26.20
CA LEU A 458 10.38 13.21 -24.90
C LEU A 458 11.25 14.25 -24.20
N HIS A 459 10.66 15.03 -23.32
CA HIS A 459 11.37 16.09 -22.57
C HIS A 459 12.11 15.55 -21.34
N ASP A 460 11.74 14.39 -20.83
CA ASP A 460 12.46 13.69 -19.77
C ASP A 460 13.65 12.90 -20.32
N GLU A 461 14.85 13.21 -19.86
CA GLU A 461 16.10 12.64 -20.36
C GLU A 461 16.19 11.12 -20.07
N GLY A 462 15.78 10.68 -18.87
CA GLY A 462 15.81 9.27 -18.50
C GLY A 462 14.84 8.44 -19.35
N LEU A 463 13.62 8.92 -19.56
CA LEU A 463 12.63 8.26 -20.43
C LEU A 463 13.11 8.25 -21.90
N ARG A 464 13.75 9.33 -22.36
CA ARG A 464 14.33 9.40 -23.68
C ARG A 464 15.42 8.36 -23.89
N ARG A 465 16.35 8.21 -22.95
CA ARG A 465 17.41 7.19 -23.02
C ARG A 465 16.83 5.77 -22.98
N ASN A 466 15.80 5.54 -22.15
CA ASN A 466 15.10 4.26 -22.16
C ASN A 466 14.47 3.96 -23.51
N TYR A 467 13.77 4.93 -24.10
CA TYR A 467 13.16 4.78 -25.42
C TYR A 467 14.20 4.48 -26.51
N VAL A 468 15.34 5.13 -26.46
CA VAL A 468 16.45 4.95 -27.40
C VAL A 468 17.19 3.64 -27.19
N GLY A 469 17.52 3.33 -25.94
CA GLY A 469 18.41 2.23 -25.55
C GLY A 469 17.71 0.90 -25.21
N LYS A 470 16.47 0.91 -24.69
CA LYS A 470 15.75 -0.31 -24.27
C LYS A 470 14.80 -0.86 -25.33
N VAL A 471 14.26 -0.01 -26.19
CA VAL A 471 13.41 -0.47 -27.30
C VAL A 471 14.28 -1.10 -28.38
N GLY A 472 14.20 -2.43 -28.54
CA GLY A 472 15.10 -3.18 -29.43
C GLY A 472 15.13 -2.66 -30.88
N ALA A 473 13.97 -2.33 -31.44
CA ALA A 473 13.89 -1.74 -32.79
C ALA A 473 14.63 -0.39 -32.90
N ASN A 474 14.50 0.48 -31.89
CA ASN A 474 15.17 1.80 -31.86
C ASN A 474 16.68 1.63 -31.78
N ARG A 475 17.14 0.71 -30.94
CA ARG A 475 18.56 0.36 -30.81
C ARG A 475 19.13 -0.16 -32.12
N GLU A 476 18.42 -1.06 -32.80
CA GLU A 476 18.79 -1.59 -34.12
C GLU A 476 18.83 -0.48 -35.18
N ILE A 477 17.86 0.44 -35.18
CA ILE A 477 17.78 1.57 -36.14
C ILE A 477 19.01 2.46 -35.97
N ILE A 478 19.33 2.87 -34.73
CA ILE A 478 20.46 3.76 -34.44
C ILE A 478 21.78 3.09 -34.82
N ALA A 479 22.00 1.84 -34.40
CA ALA A 479 23.19 1.11 -34.74
C ALA A 479 23.38 1.01 -36.27
N SER A 480 22.32 0.64 -36.99
CA SER A 480 22.37 0.58 -38.46
C SER A 480 22.57 1.95 -39.11
N TRP A 481 21.95 3.02 -38.58
CA TRP A 481 22.12 4.38 -39.07
C TRP A 481 23.56 4.85 -38.90
N VAL A 482 24.16 4.65 -37.74
CA VAL A 482 25.54 5.05 -37.47
C VAL A 482 26.52 4.23 -38.30
N GLU A 483 26.31 2.92 -38.45
CA GLU A 483 27.17 2.08 -39.28
C GLU A 483 27.13 2.50 -40.78
N GLU A 484 25.93 2.65 -41.35
CA GLU A 484 25.77 3.07 -42.74
C GLU A 484 26.21 4.51 -42.98
N GLY A 485 25.91 5.42 -42.04
CA GLY A 485 26.30 6.81 -42.13
C GLY A 485 27.83 7.00 -42.04
N THR A 486 28.50 6.19 -41.20
CA THR A 486 29.97 6.16 -41.13
C THR A 486 30.58 5.73 -42.47
N LYS A 487 30.01 4.71 -43.13
CA LYS A 487 30.45 4.28 -44.47
C LYS A 487 30.24 5.37 -45.53
N ARG A 488 29.30 6.24 -45.31
CA ARG A 488 28.94 7.36 -46.22
C ARG A 488 29.63 8.67 -45.83
N ASN A 489 30.50 8.67 -44.83
CA ASN A 489 31.19 9.84 -44.29
C ASN A 489 30.25 10.96 -43.81
N LEU A 490 29.10 10.63 -43.26
CA LEU A 490 28.26 11.62 -42.58
C LEU A 490 28.99 12.27 -41.39
N SER A 491 28.68 13.54 -41.17
CA SER A 491 29.26 14.26 -40.01
C SER A 491 28.83 13.63 -38.68
N LYS A 492 29.62 13.79 -37.63
CA LYS A 492 29.32 13.30 -36.29
C LYS A 492 27.99 13.89 -35.77
N SER A 493 27.67 15.12 -36.13
CA SER A 493 26.40 15.77 -35.77
C SER A 493 25.20 15.09 -36.46
N GLU A 494 25.32 14.70 -37.73
CA GLU A 494 24.26 13.97 -38.45
C GLU A 494 24.12 12.54 -37.92
N LEU A 495 25.21 11.86 -37.61
CA LEU A 495 25.17 10.49 -37.03
C LEU A 495 24.49 10.45 -35.67
N LEU A 496 24.72 11.47 -34.83
CA LEU A 496 24.23 11.54 -33.45
C LEU A 496 23.11 12.58 -33.26
N ALA A 497 22.39 12.95 -34.31
CA ALA A 497 21.31 13.93 -34.23
C ALA A 497 20.24 13.57 -33.18
N HIS A 498 19.99 12.28 -32.93
CA HIS A 498 19.09 11.80 -31.88
C HIS A 498 19.54 12.14 -30.44
N LEU A 499 20.80 12.54 -30.22
CA LEU A 499 21.32 12.99 -28.94
C LEU A 499 21.30 14.51 -28.76
N ALA A 500 21.05 15.27 -29.83
CA ALA A 500 21.14 16.74 -29.82
C ALA A 500 19.85 17.45 -29.36
N ILE A 501 18.85 16.70 -28.88
CA ILE A 501 17.57 17.24 -28.45
C ILE A 501 17.66 17.65 -26.98
N GLU A 502 17.25 18.87 -26.64
CA GLU A 502 17.25 19.37 -25.25
C GLU A 502 16.13 18.73 -24.43
N ALA A 503 16.42 18.46 -23.15
CA ALA A 503 15.49 17.89 -22.17
C ALA A 503 15.18 18.89 -21.06
N ASP A 504 14.03 18.77 -20.40
CA ASP A 504 13.69 19.53 -19.19
C ASP A 504 14.27 18.82 -17.96
N PRO A 505 15.20 19.43 -17.22
CA PRO A 505 15.81 18.79 -16.04
C PRO A 505 14.86 18.65 -14.84
N ARG A 506 13.67 19.25 -14.87
CA ARG A 506 12.73 19.23 -13.73
C ARG A 506 11.87 17.95 -13.69
N GLU A 507 11.51 17.38 -14.83
CA GLU A 507 10.63 16.20 -14.90
C GLU A 507 11.18 14.98 -14.15
N PRO A 508 12.47 14.62 -14.22
CA PRO A 508 12.99 13.46 -13.49
C PRO A 508 12.91 13.60 -11.96
N PHE A 509 13.03 14.83 -11.42
CA PHE A 509 12.91 15.07 -9.97
C PHE A 509 11.49 14.85 -9.45
N GLN A 510 10.47 15.20 -10.23
CA GLN A 510 9.07 14.92 -9.88
C GLN A 510 8.82 13.42 -9.79
N ARG A 511 9.39 12.63 -10.73
CA ARG A 511 9.30 11.17 -10.68
C ARG A 511 9.98 10.57 -9.45
N LEU A 512 11.10 11.16 -9.02
CA LEU A 512 11.82 10.69 -7.83
C LEU A 512 11.00 10.83 -6.54
N VAL A 513 10.17 11.85 -6.43
CA VAL A 513 9.23 12.00 -5.30
C VAL A 513 8.26 10.83 -5.24
N ASP A 514 7.63 10.49 -6.39
CA ASP A 514 6.73 9.34 -6.49
C ASP A 514 7.47 8.02 -6.16
N THR A 515 8.72 7.90 -6.58
CA THR A 515 9.60 6.76 -6.29
C THR A 515 9.83 6.60 -4.78
N GLY A 516 10.06 7.70 -4.07
CA GLY A 516 10.24 7.68 -2.61
C GLY A 516 9.00 7.18 -1.86
N LEU A 517 7.81 7.60 -2.28
CA LEU A 517 6.55 7.12 -1.71
C LEU A 517 6.37 5.60 -1.91
N ARG A 518 6.65 5.11 -3.12
CA ARG A 518 6.54 3.67 -3.43
C ARG A 518 7.58 2.84 -2.66
N LEU A 519 8.81 3.34 -2.55
CA LEU A 519 9.90 2.67 -1.83
C LEU A 519 9.57 2.48 -0.34
N ASN A 520 8.96 3.49 0.28
CA ASN A 520 8.54 3.44 1.68
C ASN A 520 7.37 2.47 1.95
N ALA A 521 6.62 2.07 0.91
CA ALA A 521 5.54 1.10 1.03
C ALA A 521 6.05 -0.36 1.01
N LEU A 522 7.28 -0.60 0.54
CA LEU A 522 7.89 -1.94 0.47
C LEU A 522 8.37 -2.38 1.85
N ARG A 523 8.21 -3.66 2.15
CA ARG A 523 8.52 -4.22 3.47
C ARG A 523 9.68 -5.22 3.46
N SER A 524 9.91 -5.88 2.33
CA SER A 524 10.97 -6.89 2.24
C SER A 524 12.24 -6.33 1.59
N THR A 525 13.39 -6.77 2.09
CA THR A 525 14.71 -6.42 1.54
C THR A 525 14.84 -6.83 0.08
N GLU A 526 14.22 -7.93 -0.34
CA GLU A 526 14.25 -8.42 -1.71
C GLU A 526 13.44 -7.52 -2.66
N GLU A 527 12.22 -7.14 -2.26
CA GLU A 527 11.39 -6.19 -3.02
C GLU A 527 12.09 -4.86 -3.21
N ILE A 528 12.71 -4.33 -2.15
CA ILE A 528 13.48 -3.07 -2.20
C ILE A 528 14.66 -3.18 -3.16
N ARG A 529 15.43 -4.27 -3.11
CA ARG A 529 16.56 -4.50 -4.03
C ARG A 529 16.12 -4.52 -5.49
N ASN A 530 15.03 -5.22 -5.78
CA ASN A 530 14.45 -5.29 -7.12
C ASN A 530 13.99 -3.91 -7.59
N PHE A 531 13.22 -3.23 -6.75
CA PHE A 531 12.66 -1.93 -7.03
C PHE A 531 13.74 -0.87 -7.31
N VAL A 532 14.76 -0.79 -6.47
CA VAL A 532 15.82 0.23 -6.59
C VAL A 532 16.58 0.12 -7.91
N VAL A 533 16.90 -1.09 -8.36
CA VAL A 533 17.59 -1.32 -9.63
C VAL A 533 16.70 -0.99 -10.82
N GLU A 534 15.42 -1.32 -10.74
CA GLU A 534 14.43 -0.97 -11.78
C GLU A 534 14.25 0.55 -11.88
N GLU A 535 14.10 1.23 -10.74
CA GLU A 535 13.96 2.68 -10.70
C GLU A 535 15.22 3.42 -11.16
N ALA A 536 16.42 2.90 -10.83
CA ALA A 536 17.66 3.46 -11.33
C ALA A 536 17.70 3.45 -12.87
N VAL A 537 17.25 2.35 -13.49
CA VAL A 537 17.14 2.26 -14.96
C VAL A 537 16.05 3.19 -15.48
N GLU A 538 14.92 3.27 -14.81
CA GLU A 538 13.82 4.15 -15.24
C GLU A 538 14.23 5.63 -15.20
N LEU A 539 14.81 6.08 -14.08
CA LEU A 539 15.15 7.47 -13.84
C LEU A 539 16.29 7.97 -14.72
N CYS A 540 17.38 7.20 -14.86
CA CYS A 540 18.55 7.66 -15.60
C CYS A 540 18.68 7.07 -17.02
N GLY A 541 17.87 6.07 -17.37
CA GLY A 541 17.90 5.44 -18.69
C GLY A 541 19.18 4.62 -18.97
N GLY A 542 19.82 4.08 -17.92
CA GLY A 542 21.06 3.30 -18.06
C GLY A 542 20.88 1.96 -18.77
N ASP A 543 21.90 1.50 -19.49
CA ASP A 543 21.93 0.14 -20.08
C ASP A 543 22.01 -0.94 -19.01
N ARG A 544 22.84 -0.68 -17.98
CA ARG A 544 23.08 -1.53 -16.83
C ARG A 544 22.77 -0.76 -15.56
N ALA A 545 22.20 -1.44 -14.58
CA ALA A 545 22.12 -0.98 -13.21
C ALA A 545 22.40 -2.14 -12.27
N LEU A 546 23.24 -1.92 -11.25
CA LEU A 546 23.59 -2.91 -10.26
C LEU A 546 23.44 -2.31 -8.87
N LEU A 547 22.81 -3.04 -7.98
CA LEU A 547 22.88 -2.83 -6.55
C LEU A 547 23.93 -3.76 -5.99
N VAL A 548 25.06 -3.20 -5.56
CA VAL A 548 26.16 -3.94 -4.96
C VAL A 548 26.11 -3.72 -3.46
N LEU A 549 25.98 -4.78 -2.68
CA LEU A 549 25.98 -4.73 -1.22
C LEU A 549 27.39 -4.99 -0.69
N GLU A 550 27.75 -4.30 0.39
CA GLU A 550 29.04 -4.45 1.05
C GLU A 550 28.84 -4.95 2.49
N GLU A 551 29.26 -6.20 2.74
CA GLU A 551 29.16 -6.85 4.06
C GLU A 551 30.54 -7.42 4.42
N ALA A 552 31.04 -7.04 5.58
CA ALA A 552 32.33 -7.54 6.10
C ALA A 552 33.49 -7.45 5.08
N ASN A 553 33.60 -6.35 4.35
CA ASN A 553 34.58 -6.12 3.26
C ASN A 553 34.40 -7.03 2.03
N ARG A 554 33.28 -7.70 1.90
CA ARG A 554 32.92 -8.49 0.72
C ARG A 554 31.80 -7.81 -0.05
N ARG A 555 31.96 -7.65 -1.35
CA ARG A 555 30.96 -7.10 -2.27
C ARG A 555 30.21 -8.25 -2.93
N THR A 556 28.89 -8.15 -2.90
CA THR A 556 27.98 -9.11 -3.54
C THR A 556 26.95 -8.34 -4.38
N VAL A 557 26.54 -8.92 -5.49
CA VAL A 557 25.46 -8.34 -6.29
C VAL A 557 24.13 -8.61 -5.58
N GLY A 558 23.53 -7.56 -5.03
CA GLY A 558 22.22 -7.63 -4.40
C GLY A 558 21.08 -7.79 -5.39
N ASN A 559 21.17 -7.09 -6.54
CA ASN A 559 20.37 -7.25 -7.75
C ASN A 559 21.02 -6.51 -8.92
N ALA A 560 20.67 -6.91 -10.15
CA ALA A 560 21.18 -6.28 -11.35
C ALA A 560 20.21 -6.32 -12.53
N ILE A 561 20.26 -5.29 -13.35
CA ILE A 561 19.72 -5.28 -14.71
C ILE A 561 20.87 -5.11 -15.66
N VAL A 562 21.14 -6.14 -16.44
CA VAL A 562 22.20 -6.15 -17.46
C VAL A 562 21.62 -6.65 -18.79
N PRO A 563 22.23 -6.30 -19.94
CA PRO A 563 21.83 -6.84 -21.25
C PRO A 563 21.89 -8.37 -21.30
N ARG A 564 21.05 -8.97 -22.14
CA ARG A 564 21.05 -10.44 -22.32
C ARG A 564 22.42 -10.96 -22.74
N GLY A 565 22.88 -11.99 -22.04
CA GLY A 565 24.20 -12.62 -22.30
C GLY A 565 25.36 -12.01 -21.51
N GLU A 566 25.11 -10.97 -20.69
CA GLU A 566 26.10 -10.44 -19.75
C GLU A 566 25.88 -11.04 -18.35
N ASP A 567 26.98 -11.38 -17.68
CA ASP A 567 26.96 -11.84 -16.30
C ASP A 567 27.13 -10.64 -15.33
N ALA A 568 26.19 -10.49 -14.40
CA ALA A 568 26.18 -9.41 -13.44
C ALA A 568 27.41 -9.43 -12.49
N GLU A 569 27.87 -10.61 -12.10
CA GLU A 569 29.05 -10.78 -11.25
C GLU A 569 30.33 -10.41 -12.02
N GLU A 570 30.41 -10.73 -13.32
CA GLU A 570 31.50 -10.28 -14.16
C GLU A 570 31.52 -8.76 -14.33
N VAL A 571 30.34 -8.16 -14.52
CA VAL A 571 30.22 -6.69 -14.56
C VAL A 571 30.64 -6.09 -13.22
N CYS A 572 30.19 -6.64 -12.10
CA CYS A 572 30.55 -6.19 -10.75
C CYS A 572 32.09 -6.22 -10.56
N ARG A 573 32.76 -7.29 -10.96
CA ARG A 573 34.23 -7.38 -10.89
C ARG A 573 34.93 -6.28 -11.72
N LYS A 574 34.41 -5.97 -12.90
CA LYS A 574 34.96 -4.93 -13.79
C LYS A 574 34.77 -3.52 -13.26
N ILE A 575 33.75 -3.27 -12.44
CA ILE A 575 33.49 -1.94 -11.88
C ILE A 575 34.09 -1.69 -10.50
N ASN A 576 34.66 -2.71 -9.85
CA ASN A 576 35.29 -2.59 -8.54
C ASN A 576 36.19 -1.36 -8.36
N PRO A 577 37.08 -0.99 -9.32
CA PRO A 577 37.92 0.21 -9.15
C PRO A 577 37.12 1.51 -9.01
N PHE A 578 35.91 1.58 -9.57
CA PHE A 578 35.02 2.73 -9.45
C PHE A 578 34.28 2.73 -8.11
N LEU A 579 33.91 1.52 -7.61
CA LEU A 579 33.32 1.36 -6.28
C LEU A 579 34.33 1.74 -5.19
N ASP A 580 35.60 1.35 -5.32
CA ASP A 580 36.67 1.74 -4.39
C ASP A 580 36.82 3.25 -4.30
N ARG A 581 36.74 3.95 -5.42
CA ARG A 581 36.78 5.39 -5.46
C ARG A 581 35.61 6.03 -4.72
N ALA A 582 34.40 5.58 -5.01
CA ALA A 582 33.17 6.05 -4.32
C ALA A 582 33.19 5.72 -2.81
N SER A 583 33.83 4.64 -2.38
CA SER A 583 34.00 4.31 -0.96
C SER A 583 34.84 5.34 -0.20
N HIS A 584 35.88 5.86 -0.83
CA HIS A 584 36.77 6.86 -0.25
C HIS A 584 36.13 8.25 -0.19
N THR A 585 35.47 8.66 -1.29
CA THR A 585 34.81 9.98 -1.38
C THR A 585 33.50 10.04 -0.61
N ARG A 586 32.85 8.90 -0.41
CA ARG A 586 31.45 8.79 0.10
C ARG A 586 30.47 9.69 -0.65
N GLY A 587 30.85 10.15 -1.83
CA GLY A 587 30.05 10.97 -2.72
C GLY A 587 29.62 10.23 -3.98
N VAL A 588 28.60 10.76 -4.63
CA VAL A 588 28.15 10.23 -5.93
C VAL A 588 29.15 10.65 -7.01
N GLU A 589 29.67 9.68 -7.74
CA GLU A 589 30.66 9.91 -8.79
C GLU A 589 30.05 9.77 -10.19
N LEU A 590 30.22 10.79 -11.01
CA LEU A 590 29.93 10.78 -12.44
C LEU A 590 31.23 10.63 -13.22
N LEU A 591 31.37 9.55 -13.98
CA LEU A 591 32.60 9.17 -14.67
C LEU A 591 32.35 9.03 -16.17
N HIS A 592 33.11 9.77 -16.95
CA HIS A 592 33.14 9.61 -18.39
C HIS A 592 34.48 8.96 -18.81
N THR A 593 34.43 7.98 -19.69
CA THR A 593 35.65 7.45 -20.29
C THR A 593 36.25 8.53 -21.19
N PRO A 594 37.54 8.91 -21.05
CA PRO A 594 38.14 9.93 -21.88
C PRO A 594 37.97 9.62 -23.37
N ALA A 595 37.61 10.64 -24.12
CA ALA A 595 37.42 10.52 -25.57
C ALA A 595 38.79 10.23 -26.26
N SER A 596 39.08 8.98 -26.56
CA SER A 596 40.00 8.76 -27.69
C SER A 596 39.24 9.15 -28.97
N ALA A 597 39.83 10.02 -29.75
CA ALA A 597 39.20 10.71 -30.89
C ALA A 597 38.67 9.81 -32.03
N ARG A 598 38.63 8.50 -31.87
CA ARG A 598 38.33 7.49 -32.90
C ARG A 598 37.21 6.49 -32.59
N ARG A 599 36.61 6.49 -31.40
CA ARG A 599 35.52 5.53 -31.08
C ARG A 599 34.21 6.24 -30.74
N ILE A 600 33.20 6.06 -31.58
CA ILE A 600 31.78 6.26 -31.28
C ILE A 600 31.42 5.11 -30.32
N GLY A 601 31.04 5.39 -29.10
CA GLY A 601 30.68 4.36 -28.13
C GLY A 601 31.44 4.38 -26.79
N GLN A 602 31.55 5.55 -26.16
CA GLN A 602 32.14 5.69 -24.83
C GLN A 602 31.04 5.51 -23.77
N ARG A 603 31.31 4.70 -22.73
CA ARG A 603 30.39 4.53 -21.61
C ARG A 603 30.48 5.68 -20.62
N SER A 604 29.31 6.19 -20.25
CA SER A 604 29.10 7.09 -19.11
C SER A 604 28.65 6.27 -17.91
N ARG A 605 29.16 6.57 -16.71
CA ARG A 605 28.91 5.79 -15.49
C ARG A 605 28.58 6.69 -14.32
N ILE A 606 27.69 6.23 -13.44
CA ILE A 606 27.43 6.83 -12.14
C ILE A 606 27.59 5.75 -11.07
N VAL A 607 28.22 6.13 -9.97
CA VAL A 607 28.32 5.31 -8.76
C VAL A 607 27.80 6.12 -7.60
N ALA A 608 26.74 5.66 -6.97
CA ALA A 608 26.14 6.30 -5.81
C ALA A 608 26.25 5.37 -4.58
N PRO A 609 26.99 5.77 -3.52
CA PRO A 609 27.11 4.97 -2.32
C PRO A 609 25.80 5.00 -1.53
N LEU A 610 25.41 3.84 -0.96
CA LEU A 610 24.29 3.71 -0.04
C LEU A 610 24.80 3.89 1.39
N VAL A 611 24.54 5.03 1.99
CA VAL A 611 25.07 5.38 3.32
C VAL A 611 23.91 5.69 4.27
N VAL A 612 23.90 5.01 5.43
CA VAL A 612 22.96 5.28 6.54
C VAL A 612 23.77 5.49 7.81
N GLN A 613 23.51 6.58 8.52
CA GLN A 613 24.16 6.88 9.81
C GLN A 613 25.69 6.65 9.77
N ASN A 614 26.35 7.12 8.71
CA ASN A 614 27.78 6.98 8.46
C ASN A 614 28.28 5.54 8.15
N ARG A 615 27.37 4.55 8.02
CA ARG A 615 27.68 3.17 7.62
C ARG A 615 27.39 2.99 6.13
N LEU A 616 28.37 2.50 5.40
CA LEU A 616 28.23 2.12 4.01
C LEU A 616 27.56 0.75 3.92
N LEU A 617 26.40 0.69 3.24
CA LEU A 617 25.66 -0.55 2.99
C LEU A 617 25.98 -1.17 1.63
N GLY A 618 26.46 -0.34 0.69
CA GLY A 618 26.75 -0.78 -0.67
C GLY A 618 26.76 0.38 -1.66
N TYR A 619 26.49 0.07 -2.91
CA TYR A 619 26.53 1.03 -4.01
C TYR A 619 25.42 0.78 -5.01
N LEU A 620 24.86 1.85 -5.56
CA LEU A 620 24.02 1.81 -6.73
C LEU A 620 24.85 2.27 -7.93
N TYR A 621 25.03 1.40 -8.89
CA TYR A 621 25.78 1.64 -10.11
C TYR A 621 24.85 1.71 -11.31
N ALA A 622 25.10 2.64 -12.22
CA ALA A 622 24.47 2.67 -13.53
C ALA A 622 25.48 3.05 -14.61
N ASP A 623 25.34 2.45 -15.81
CA ASP A 623 26.10 2.89 -16.98
C ASP A 623 25.25 2.93 -18.25
N ILE A 624 25.69 3.71 -19.23
CA ILE A 624 25.07 3.81 -20.55
C ILE A 624 26.16 3.87 -21.64
N ASP A 625 25.91 3.24 -22.78
CA ASP A 625 26.73 3.37 -23.97
C ASP A 625 26.48 4.74 -24.62
N GLY A 626 27.54 5.45 -24.95
CA GLY A 626 27.51 6.80 -25.53
C GLY A 626 26.79 6.93 -26.87
N LEU A 627 26.47 5.80 -27.50
CA LEU A 627 25.62 5.75 -28.70
C LEU A 627 24.14 6.06 -28.38
N TYR A 628 23.71 5.74 -27.15
CA TYR A 628 22.31 5.87 -26.73
C TYR A 628 22.09 7.01 -25.73
N GLY A 629 23.16 7.62 -25.22
CA GLY A 629 23.08 8.76 -24.31
C GLY A 629 24.34 8.98 -23.48
N ARG A 630 24.31 10.02 -22.68
CA ARG A 630 25.34 10.30 -21.66
C ARG A 630 24.66 10.78 -20.39
N PHE A 631 25.18 10.40 -19.25
CA PHE A 631 24.76 10.95 -17.97
C PHE A 631 25.28 12.37 -17.79
N ASN A 632 24.55 13.16 -17.06
CA ASN A 632 24.87 14.53 -16.69
C ASN A 632 24.81 14.72 -15.16
N GLU A 633 25.01 15.93 -14.68
CA GLU A 633 24.98 16.26 -13.26
C GLU A 633 23.62 15.97 -12.61
N SER A 634 22.50 16.23 -13.33
CA SER A 634 21.16 15.93 -12.83
C SER A 634 20.95 14.42 -12.64
N ASP A 635 21.48 13.58 -13.52
CA ASP A 635 21.43 12.12 -13.36
C ASP A 635 22.22 11.65 -12.15
N ARG A 636 23.38 12.27 -11.90
CA ARG A 636 24.19 12.03 -10.70
C ARG A 636 23.39 12.32 -9.45
N ASP A 637 22.74 13.49 -9.40
CA ASP A 637 21.99 13.95 -8.24
C ASP A 637 20.75 13.07 -8.02
N LEU A 638 20.02 12.71 -9.08
CA LEU A 638 18.88 11.79 -9.03
C LEU A 638 19.27 10.41 -8.50
N LEU A 639 20.35 9.82 -9.04
CA LEU A 639 20.79 8.51 -8.60
C LEU A 639 21.32 8.54 -7.16
N GLY A 640 21.92 9.65 -6.76
CA GLY A 640 22.36 9.90 -5.39
C GLY A 640 21.18 9.97 -4.41
N MET A 641 20.12 10.68 -4.76
CA MET A 641 18.92 10.76 -3.95
C MET A 641 18.21 9.39 -3.86
N LEU A 642 18.10 8.67 -4.98
CA LEU A 642 17.56 7.30 -4.98
C LEU A 642 18.40 6.38 -4.08
N ALA A 643 19.73 6.45 -4.17
CA ALA A 643 20.63 5.65 -3.34
C ALA A 643 20.45 5.95 -1.85
N ASN A 644 20.29 7.22 -1.47
CA ASN A 644 20.02 7.60 -0.09
C ASN A 644 18.68 7.07 0.42
N GLN A 645 17.62 7.21 -0.37
CA GLN A 645 16.29 6.65 -0.02
C GLN A 645 16.36 5.11 0.10
N ALA A 646 17.02 4.46 -0.86
CA ALA A 646 17.21 3.02 -0.87
C ALA A 646 18.00 2.53 0.36
N ALA A 647 19.03 3.27 0.76
CA ALA A 647 19.85 2.94 1.93
C ALA A 647 18.99 2.91 3.20
N VAL A 648 18.17 3.94 3.40
CA VAL A 648 17.23 4.02 4.55
C VAL A 648 16.20 2.90 4.51
N ALA A 649 15.59 2.66 3.34
CA ALA A 649 14.58 1.61 3.18
C ALA A 649 15.15 0.22 3.44
N LEU A 650 16.36 -0.08 2.92
CA LEU A 650 17.04 -1.36 3.14
C LEU A 650 17.45 -1.56 4.60
N ASP A 651 17.89 -0.51 5.28
CA ASP A 651 18.25 -0.60 6.69
C ASP A 651 17.02 -0.86 7.56
N ASN A 652 15.91 -0.15 7.29
CA ASN A 652 14.63 -0.34 7.96
C ASN A 652 14.06 -1.76 7.73
N ALA A 653 14.09 -2.25 6.48
CA ALA A 653 13.60 -3.59 6.15
C ALA A 653 14.44 -4.67 6.83
N ARG A 654 15.78 -4.54 6.83
CA ARG A 654 16.68 -5.47 7.55
C ARG A 654 16.39 -5.49 9.06
N TRP A 655 16.08 -4.33 9.61
CA TRP A 655 15.70 -4.21 11.02
C TRP A 655 14.37 -4.90 11.32
N ALA A 656 13.38 -4.69 10.45
CA ALA A 656 12.08 -5.35 10.54
C ALA A 656 12.18 -6.87 10.40
N GLU A 657 12.88 -7.38 9.38
CA GLU A 657 13.14 -8.82 9.17
C GLU A 657 13.90 -9.44 10.35
N GLY A 658 14.87 -8.68 10.91
CA GLY A 658 15.61 -9.09 12.10
C GLY A 658 14.73 -9.17 13.36
N LEU A 659 13.75 -8.27 13.46
CA LEU A 659 12.78 -8.26 14.56
C LEU A 659 11.76 -9.39 14.41
N GLU A 660 11.22 -9.60 13.21
CA GLU A 660 10.30 -10.71 12.91
C GLU A 660 10.94 -12.05 13.20
N ARG A 661 12.18 -12.27 12.76
CA ARG A 661 12.92 -13.51 13.07
C ARG A 661 13.10 -13.70 14.58
N LYS A 662 13.41 -12.63 15.33
CA LYS A 662 13.49 -12.71 16.80
C LYS A 662 12.13 -13.00 17.44
N VAL A 663 11.06 -12.47 16.87
CA VAL A 663 9.69 -12.76 17.32
C VAL A 663 9.36 -14.22 17.04
N ASP A 664 9.69 -14.73 15.84
CA ASP A 664 9.48 -16.15 15.47
C ASP A 664 10.31 -17.10 16.33
N GLU A 665 11.60 -16.78 16.55
CA GLU A 665 12.46 -17.53 17.46
C GLU A 665 11.88 -17.54 18.89
N ARG A 666 11.43 -16.39 19.38
CA ARG A 666 10.79 -16.28 20.69
C ARG A 666 9.43 -16.97 20.74
N THR A 667 8.68 -16.93 19.64
CA THR A 667 7.38 -17.61 19.54
C THR A 667 7.57 -19.13 19.52
N ALA A 668 8.58 -19.62 18.81
CA ALA A 668 8.96 -21.02 18.78
C ALA A 668 9.48 -21.49 20.17
N GLU A 669 10.33 -20.69 20.83
CA GLU A 669 10.76 -20.93 22.20
C GLU A 669 9.56 -20.95 23.18
N LEU A 670 8.63 -19.99 23.01
CA LEU A 670 7.40 -19.93 23.80
C LEU A 670 6.47 -21.12 23.52
N GLN A 671 6.37 -21.58 22.29
CA GLN A 671 5.56 -22.76 21.93
C GLN A 671 6.18 -24.05 22.47
N ALA A 672 7.50 -24.21 22.37
CA ALA A 672 8.23 -25.32 22.98
C ALA A 672 8.12 -25.27 24.50
N SER A 673 8.23 -24.09 25.11
CA SER A 673 7.98 -23.86 26.52
C SER A 673 6.53 -24.13 26.91
N ASN A 674 5.55 -23.70 26.05
CA ASN A 674 4.13 -23.96 26.30
C ASN A 674 3.76 -25.44 26.15
N ALA A 675 4.38 -26.18 25.23
CA ALA A 675 4.19 -27.64 25.14
C ALA A 675 4.76 -28.35 26.38
N SER A 676 5.92 -27.91 26.86
CA SER A 676 6.49 -28.37 28.15
C SER A 676 5.64 -27.90 29.34
N LEU A 677 5.07 -26.69 29.23
CA LEU A 677 4.15 -26.15 30.23
C LEU A 677 2.77 -26.81 30.19
N ALA A 678 2.26 -27.24 29.03
CA ALA A 678 1.00 -27.98 28.94
C ALA A 678 1.09 -29.36 29.59
N GLN A 679 2.27 -29.98 29.49
CA GLN A 679 2.55 -31.22 30.20
C GLN A 679 2.68 -30.96 31.71
N ARG A 680 3.32 -29.87 32.12
CA ARG A 680 3.33 -29.42 33.50
C ARG A 680 1.99 -28.82 33.96
N ASN A 681 1.18 -28.26 33.06
CA ASN A 681 -0.13 -27.72 33.40
C ASN A 681 -1.16 -28.80 33.68
N SER A 682 -1.02 -30.02 33.15
CA SER A 682 -1.83 -31.15 33.58
C SER A 682 -1.41 -31.56 35.02
N GLU A 683 -0.14 -31.49 35.37
CA GLU A 683 0.33 -31.65 36.72
C GLU A 683 -0.09 -30.45 37.61
N LEU A 684 0.01 -29.22 37.08
CA LEU A 684 -0.40 -27.99 37.75
C LEU A 684 -1.92 -27.79 37.82
N ALA A 685 -2.72 -28.37 36.95
CA ALA A 685 -4.19 -28.36 37.08
C ALA A 685 -4.63 -29.08 38.35
N ILE A 686 -3.91 -30.14 38.70
CA ILE A 686 -4.07 -30.82 40.01
C ILE A 686 -3.68 -29.86 41.13
N ILE A 687 -2.55 -29.20 41.01
CA ILE A 687 -2.03 -28.24 41.99
C ILE A 687 -2.98 -27.03 42.15
N ASN A 688 -3.46 -26.47 40.99
CA ASN A 688 -4.37 -25.35 40.99
C ASN A 688 -5.75 -25.69 41.58
N SER A 689 -6.19 -26.95 41.46
CA SER A 689 -7.43 -27.36 42.11
C SER A 689 -7.29 -27.33 43.64
N VAL A 690 -6.09 -27.61 44.13
CA VAL A 690 -5.74 -27.46 45.54
C VAL A 690 -5.65 -26.01 45.96
N GLN A 691 -5.03 -25.16 45.08
CA GLN A 691 -4.92 -23.73 45.34
C GLN A 691 -6.25 -22.99 45.27
N ALA A 692 -7.16 -23.40 44.37
CA ALA A 692 -8.52 -22.87 44.33
C ALA A 692 -9.34 -23.24 45.53
N ALA A 693 -9.15 -24.47 46.08
CA ALA A 693 -9.72 -24.84 47.35
C ALA A 693 -9.15 -24.00 48.50
N LEU A 694 -7.84 -23.67 48.44
CA LEU A 694 -7.16 -22.81 49.42
C LEU A 694 -7.67 -21.36 49.35
N ALA A 695 -7.95 -20.84 48.14
CA ALA A 695 -8.38 -19.45 47.95
C ALA A 695 -9.88 -19.19 48.29
N ALA A 696 -10.66 -20.25 48.38
CA ALA A 696 -12.07 -20.18 48.72
C ALA A 696 -12.35 -20.11 50.20
N GLU A 697 -11.38 -20.47 51.03
CA GLU A 697 -11.51 -20.52 52.48
C GLU A 697 -10.87 -19.29 53.14
N LEU A 698 -11.65 -18.56 53.92
CA LEU A 698 -11.23 -17.37 54.64
C LEU A 698 -10.71 -17.70 56.08
N ASP A 699 -10.91 -18.93 56.55
CA ASP A 699 -10.46 -19.44 57.85
C ASP A 699 -9.27 -20.39 57.69
N ILE A 700 -8.25 -20.23 58.53
CA ILE A 700 -7.03 -21.03 58.50
C ILE A 700 -7.34 -22.53 58.66
N GLN A 701 -8.33 -22.89 59.50
CA GLN A 701 -8.73 -24.27 59.69
C GLN A 701 -9.40 -24.84 58.42
N GLY A 702 -10.25 -24.04 57.73
CA GLY A 702 -10.84 -24.42 56.44
C GLY A 702 -9.78 -24.73 55.39
N ILE A 703 -8.65 -23.98 55.38
CA ILE A 703 -7.51 -24.22 54.49
C ILE A 703 -6.88 -25.60 54.73
N TYR A 704 -6.65 -25.97 55.99
CA TYR A 704 -6.09 -27.30 56.32
C TYR A 704 -7.05 -28.42 55.89
N ASP A 705 -8.34 -28.23 56.13
CA ASP A 705 -9.38 -29.20 55.77
C ASP A 705 -9.47 -29.38 54.26
N ALA A 706 -9.55 -28.27 53.52
CA ALA A 706 -9.64 -28.28 52.05
C ALA A 706 -8.39 -28.93 51.42
N VAL A 707 -7.18 -28.60 51.91
CA VAL A 707 -5.94 -29.23 51.41
C VAL A 707 -5.88 -30.69 51.77
N GLY A 708 -6.20 -31.05 52.99
CA GLY A 708 -6.18 -32.42 53.46
C GLY A 708 -7.13 -33.30 52.67
N ASP A 709 -8.37 -32.85 52.46
CA ASP A 709 -9.36 -33.57 51.67
C ASP A 709 -8.95 -33.71 50.20
N LYS A 710 -8.37 -32.67 49.62
CA LYS A 710 -7.90 -32.68 48.24
C LYS A 710 -6.68 -33.57 48.02
N ILE A 711 -5.71 -33.57 48.96
CA ILE A 711 -4.60 -34.51 48.90
C ILE A 711 -5.10 -35.95 49.04
N ARG A 712 -6.04 -36.23 49.90
CA ARG A 712 -6.65 -37.56 50.02
C ARG A 712 -7.35 -37.99 48.74
N GLU A 713 -8.12 -37.13 48.13
CA GLU A 713 -8.76 -37.36 46.82
C GLU A 713 -7.74 -37.76 45.74
N ILE A 714 -6.64 -37.02 45.64
CA ILE A 714 -5.56 -37.26 44.68
C ILE A 714 -4.86 -38.60 44.91
N PHE A 715 -4.62 -38.95 46.16
CA PHE A 715 -3.89 -40.15 46.55
C PHE A 715 -4.82 -41.33 46.93
N GLY A 716 -6.07 -41.35 46.47
CA GLY A 716 -6.98 -42.47 46.65
C GLY A 716 -7.48 -42.67 48.09
N ASN A 717 -7.76 -41.58 48.79
CA ASN A 717 -8.26 -41.55 50.16
C ASN A 717 -7.37 -42.24 51.22
N ARG A 718 -6.04 -42.20 51.02
CA ARG A 718 -5.07 -42.69 51.99
C ARG A 718 -5.07 -41.85 53.28
N ASP A 719 -4.51 -42.39 54.31
CA ASP A 719 -4.37 -41.73 55.61
C ASP A 719 -3.39 -40.55 55.50
N LEU A 720 -3.77 -39.43 56.04
CA LEU A 720 -3.05 -38.16 55.92
C LEU A 720 -3.04 -37.39 57.24
N GLY A 721 -1.88 -36.83 57.53
CA GLY A 721 -1.70 -35.90 58.65
C GLY A 721 -1.05 -34.60 58.20
N ILE A 722 -1.59 -33.47 58.62
CA ILE A 722 -0.97 -32.16 58.49
C ILE A 722 -0.58 -31.73 59.92
N ARG A 723 0.71 -31.40 60.11
CA ARG A 723 1.26 -30.94 61.38
C ARG A 723 1.89 -29.56 61.16
N ILE A 724 1.55 -28.63 62.03
CA ILE A 724 2.10 -27.30 62.05
C ILE A 724 2.97 -27.11 63.28
N TYR A 725 4.18 -26.65 63.07
CA TYR A 725 5.18 -26.43 64.12
C TYR A 725 5.40 -24.91 64.35
N ASP A 726 5.21 -24.49 65.57
CA ASP A 726 5.57 -23.16 66.02
C ASP A 726 6.96 -23.16 66.68
N PRO A 727 8.01 -22.66 66.03
CA PRO A 727 9.35 -22.63 66.59
C PRO A 727 9.50 -21.68 67.79
N LYS A 728 8.60 -20.71 67.94
CA LYS A 728 8.65 -19.76 69.04
C LYS A 728 8.18 -20.39 70.36
N THR A 729 7.15 -21.23 70.26
CA THR A 729 6.58 -21.94 71.44
C THR A 729 7.04 -23.37 71.53
N ASN A 730 7.77 -23.90 70.56
CA ASN A 730 8.17 -25.30 70.40
C ASN A 730 6.98 -26.29 70.42
N VAL A 731 5.82 -25.88 69.94
CA VAL A 731 4.58 -26.68 69.93
C VAL A 731 4.25 -27.16 68.49
N VAL A 732 3.81 -28.43 68.40
CA VAL A 732 3.25 -29.02 67.23
C VAL A 732 1.74 -29.08 67.38
N HIS A 733 1.03 -28.51 66.37
CA HIS A 733 -0.44 -28.58 66.21
C HIS A 733 -0.79 -29.62 65.18
N TYR A 734 -1.93 -30.27 65.28
CA TYR A 734 -2.45 -31.30 64.38
C TYR A 734 -3.80 -30.84 63.77
N PRO A 735 -3.79 -29.85 62.94
CA PRO A 735 -5.06 -29.26 62.44
C PRO A 735 -5.86 -30.22 61.53
N TYR A 736 -5.21 -31.22 60.92
CA TYR A 736 -5.85 -32.20 60.09
C TYR A 736 -5.17 -33.56 60.24
N VAL A 737 -5.90 -34.54 60.72
CA VAL A 737 -5.45 -35.95 60.80
C VAL A 737 -6.60 -36.84 60.40
N TYR A 738 -6.39 -37.66 59.38
CA TYR A 738 -7.37 -38.61 58.84
C TYR A 738 -6.75 -40.01 58.84
N GLU A 739 -7.40 -40.98 59.42
CA GLU A 739 -6.94 -42.38 59.51
C GLU A 739 -8.10 -43.33 59.48
N GLY A 740 -7.96 -44.41 58.67
CA GLY A 740 -9.01 -45.46 58.55
C GLY A 740 -10.39 -44.91 58.08
N GLY A 741 -10.38 -43.81 57.28
CA GLY A 741 -11.63 -43.17 56.84
C GLY A 741 -12.27 -42.27 57.92
N THR A 742 -11.62 -42.03 59.08
CA THR A 742 -12.16 -41.23 60.18
C THR A 742 -11.19 -40.09 60.56
N ARG A 743 -11.76 -38.91 60.84
CA ARG A 743 -10.99 -37.79 61.33
C ARG A 743 -10.65 -37.93 62.80
N LEU A 744 -9.38 -37.77 63.16
CA LEU A 744 -8.89 -37.86 64.54
C LEU A 744 -8.57 -36.43 65.05
N GLU A 745 -8.95 -36.15 66.27
CA GLU A 745 -8.50 -34.98 67.05
C GLU A 745 -7.32 -35.34 67.90
N ILE A 746 -6.17 -34.74 67.64
CA ILE A 746 -4.96 -34.96 68.40
C ILE A 746 -4.59 -33.68 69.19
N ALA A 747 -4.35 -33.80 70.50
CA ALA A 747 -3.97 -32.65 71.30
C ALA A 747 -2.57 -32.11 70.90
N SER A 748 -2.45 -30.74 70.79
CA SER A 748 -1.18 -30.07 70.51
C SER A 748 -0.18 -30.39 71.68
N GLY A 749 1.08 -30.55 71.28
CA GLY A 749 2.15 -30.88 72.28
C GLY A 749 3.54 -30.39 71.79
N PRO A 750 4.53 -30.45 72.64
CA PRO A 750 5.88 -30.05 72.27
C PRO A 750 6.45 -30.98 71.18
N LEU A 751 7.34 -30.42 70.32
CA LEU A 751 8.03 -31.22 69.32
C LEU A 751 8.84 -32.33 70.02
N ALA A 752 8.58 -33.58 69.64
CA ALA A 752 9.30 -34.72 70.22
C ALA A 752 10.83 -34.67 69.98
N GLU A 753 11.62 -35.18 70.91
CA GLU A 753 13.09 -35.21 70.72
C GLU A 753 13.54 -36.14 69.61
N SER A 754 12.76 -37.19 69.29
CA SER A 754 13.00 -38.18 68.22
C SER A 754 11.72 -38.48 67.44
N GLY A 755 11.81 -39.27 66.37
CA GLY A 755 10.71 -39.73 65.51
C GLY A 755 10.76 -39.09 64.12
N PHE A 756 9.98 -39.66 63.18
CA PHE A 756 9.97 -39.24 61.78
C PHE A 756 9.62 -37.74 61.61
N GLY A 757 8.59 -37.26 62.29
CA GLY A 757 8.17 -35.89 62.23
C GLY A 757 9.22 -34.92 62.77
N ALA A 758 9.83 -35.20 63.87
CA ALA A 758 10.90 -34.38 64.47
C ALA A 758 12.14 -34.36 63.58
N HIS A 759 12.48 -35.46 62.93
CA HIS A 759 13.56 -35.56 61.97
C HIS A 759 13.31 -34.63 60.76
N VAL A 760 12.15 -34.75 60.17
CA VAL A 760 11.76 -33.95 58.95
C VAL A 760 11.72 -32.45 59.26
N ILE A 761 11.20 -32.07 60.43
CA ILE A 761 11.18 -30.65 60.85
C ILE A 761 12.61 -30.10 61.03
N ARG A 762 13.51 -30.87 61.65
CA ARG A 762 14.88 -30.41 61.88
C ARG A 762 15.78 -30.44 60.66
N THR A 763 15.62 -31.48 59.78
CA THR A 763 16.46 -31.67 58.64
C THR A 763 15.92 -30.90 57.39
N ARG A 764 14.62 -30.58 57.36
CA ARG A 764 13.89 -29.99 56.23
C ARG A 764 13.93 -30.87 54.98
N ALA A 765 14.20 -32.16 55.20
CA ALA A 765 14.29 -33.14 54.11
C ALA A 765 13.06 -34.05 54.11
N THR A 766 12.55 -34.38 52.93
CA THR A 766 11.50 -35.38 52.79
C THR A 766 12.02 -36.74 53.23
N LEU A 767 11.23 -37.45 54.01
CA LEU A 767 11.52 -38.81 54.48
C LEU A 767 10.48 -39.75 53.81
N VAL A 768 11.00 -40.75 53.14
CA VAL A 768 10.18 -41.82 52.54
C VAL A 768 10.59 -43.17 53.21
N VAL A 769 9.62 -43.86 53.73
CA VAL A 769 9.78 -45.22 54.26
C VAL A 769 8.76 -46.09 53.54
N ASN A 770 9.21 -46.88 52.56
CA ASN A 770 8.36 -47.74 51.71
C ASN A 770 8.47 -49.22 52.05
N GLU A 771 9.45 -49.60 52.97
CA GLU A 771 9.67 -50.97 53.39
C GLU A 771 10.37 -51.00 54.74
N ASN A 772 10.37 -52.16 55.42
CA ASN A 772 11.07 -52.35 56.67
C ASN A 772 10.70 -51.33 57.75
N MET A 773 9.45 -50.96 57.87
CA MET A 773 8.94 -49.90 58.73
C MET A 773 9.41 -50.08 60.22
N GLU A 774 9.32 -51.27 60.84
CA GLU A 774 9.69 -51.45 62.22
C GLU A 774 11.18 -51.12 62.50
N GLN A 775 12.09 -51.57 61.66
CA GLN A 775 13.52 -51.29 61.79
C GLN A 775 13.84 -49.80 61.59
N ILE A 776 13.18 -49.15 60.61
CA ILE A 776 13.41 -47.74 60.34
C ILE A 776 12.77 -46.88 61.42
N ALA A 777 11.61 -47.24 61.98
CA ALA A 777 10.97 -46.53 63.05
C ALA A 777 11.87 -46.58 64.32
N ALA A 778 12.45 -47.75 64.63
CA ALA A 778 13.40 -47.89 65.76
C ALA A 778 14.65 -47.02 65.57
N LYS A 779 15.19 -46.94 64.33
CA LYS A 779 16.36 -46.10 64.01
C LYS A 779 16.12 -44.61 64.24
N TYR A 780 14.91 -44.13 63.96
CA TYR A 780 14.54 -42.71 64.13
C TYR A 780 13.92 -42.42 65.52
N GLY A 781 13.73 -43.49 66.38
CA GLY A 781 13.04 -43.37 67.65
C GLY A 781 11.57 -42.99 67.49
N SER A 782 10.94 -43.40 66.35
CA SER A 782 9.54 -43.14 66.11
C SER A 782 8.65 -44.08 66.85
N PHE A 783 7.52 -43.62 67.34
CA PHE A 783 6.53 -44.39 68.05
C PHE A 783 5.15 -44.17 67.49
N ILE A 784 4.26 -45.16 67.62
CA ILE A 784 2.88 -45.07 67.22
C ILE A 784 2.14 -44.13 68.17
N ILE A 785 1.48 -43.09 67.59
CA ILE A 785 0.68 -42.16 68.41
C ILE A 785 -0.52 -42.93 68.98
N PRO A 786 -0.80 -42.84 70.30
CA PRO A 786 -1.94 -43.55 70.88
C PRO A 786 -3.26 -43.23 70.12
N GLY A 787 -3.91 -44.29 69.63
CA GLY A 787 -5.14 -44.23 68.85
C GLY A 787 -4.96 -44.33 67.35
N THR A 788 -3.70 -44.47 66.82
CA THR A 788 -3.40 -44.66 65.38
C THR A 788 -2.94 -46.09 65.10
N THR A 789 -3.03 -46.51 63.83
CA THR A 789 -2.61 -47.87 63.39
C THR A 789 -1.17 -47.87 62.87
N ALA A 790 -0.46 -48.99 62.94
CA ALA A 790 0.89 -49.12 62.46
C ALA A 790 0.92 -49.10 60.92
N GLU A 791 1.65 -48.16 60.31
CA GLU A 791 1.82 -47.97 58.88
C GLU A 791 2.81 -48.96 58.26
N LYS A 792 2.67 -49.37 57.01
CA LYS A 792 3.63 -50.14 56.22
C LYS A 792 4.47 -49.26 55.31
N SER A 793 3.92 -48.15 54.74
CA SER A 793 4.62 -47.12 53.96
C SER A 793 4.24 -45.75 54.47
N VAL A 794 5.20 -44.84 54.56
CA VAL A 794 4.91 -43.39 54.86
C VAL A 794 5.82 -42.49 54.11
N VAL A 795 5.26 -41.31 53.78
CA VAL A 795 5.99 -40.17 53.23
C VAL A 795 5.76 -38.97 54.12
N PHE A 796 6.83 -38.37 54.61
CA PHE A 796 6.81 -37.12 55.33
C PHE A 796 7.44 -36.03 54.53
N VAL A 797 6.72 -34.97 54.21
CA VAL A 797 7.18 -33.85 53.46
C VAL A 797 7.14 -32.58 54.31
N PRO A 798 8.24 -31.87 54.48
CA PRO A 798 8.26 -30.66 55.28
C PRO A 798 7.49 -29.52 54.62
N LEU A 799 6.81 -28.71 55.40
CA LEU A 799 6.25 -27.41 54.99
C LEU A 799 7.30 -26.36 55.35
N VAL A 800 8.02 -25.90 54.32
CA VAL A 800 9.11 -24.93 54.47
C VAL A 800 8.65 -23.54 54.03
N VAL A 801 8.74 -22.58 54.95
CA VAL A 801 8.43 -21.17 54.72
C VAL A 801 9.67 -20.35 55.08
N SER A 802 10.16 -19.54 54.12
CA SER A 802 11.35 -18.69 54.33
C SER A 802 12.57 -19.43 54.83
N GLY A 803 12.76 -20.69 54.41
CA GLY A 803 13.91 -21.54 54.75
C GLY A 803 13.79 -22.26 56.08
N GLU A 804 12.69 -22.14 56.84
CA GLU A 804 12.40 -22.83 58.06
C GLU A 804 11.24 -23.82 57.89
N ALA A 805 11.35 -25.02 58.47
CA ALA A 805 10.24 -25.95 58.49
C ALA A 805 9.20 -25.49 59.54
N ARG A 806 8.04 -25.09 59.02
CA ARG A 806 6.88 -24.63 59.82
C ARG A 806 5.85 -25.73 60.02
N GLY A 807 6.12 -26.90 59.53
CA GLY A 807 5.23 -28.05 59.63
C GLY A 807 5.64 -29.18 58.71
N LEU A 808 4.78 -30.14 58.59
CA LEU A 808 4.92 -31.23 57.61
C LEU A 808 3.57 -31.82 57.23
N ILE A 809 3.55 -32.47 56.07
CA ILE A 809 2.46 -33.35 55.64
C ILE A 809 2.98 -34.79 55.70
N ASN A 810 2.26 -35.68 56.29
CA ASN A 810 2.52 -37.11 56.17
C ASN A 810 1.38 -37.83 55.49
N LEU A 811 1.74 -38.69 54.54
CA LEU A 811 0.82 -39.57 53.86
C LEU A 811 1.19 -41.02 54.19
N ASN A 812 0.22 -41.80 54.67
CA ASN A 812 0.45 -43.14 55.22
C ASN A 812 -0.34 -44.17 54.42
N ASP A 813 0.25 -45.37 54.28
CA ASP A 813 -0.42 -46.56 53.80
C ASP A 813 -0.22 -47.69 54.78
N VAL A 814 -1.34 -48.17 55.32
CA VAL A 814 -1.34 -49.23 56.35
C VAL A 814 -1.40 -50.62 55.76
N GLU A 815 -1.68 -50.76 54.47
CA GLU A 815 -1.95 -52.03 53.81
C GLU A 815 -0.74 -52.53 52.98
N HIS A 816 0.03 -51.60 52.35
CA HIS A 816 1.03 -51.98 51.36
C HIS A 816 2.41 -51.42 51.65
N GLU A 817 3.43 -52.23 51.47
CA GLU A 817 4.80 -51.76 51.27
C GLU A 817 4.98 -51.26 49.83
N HIS A 818 5.94 -50.36 49.56
CA HIS A 818 6.20 -49.70 48.29
C HIS A 818 4.96 -48.97 47.75
N ALA A 819 4.15 -48.41 48.64
CA ALA A 819 2.89 -47.75 48.25
C ALA A 819 3.11 -46.39 47.55
N PHE A 820 4.29 -45.80 47.66
CA PHE A 820 4.60 -44.45 47.16
C PHE A 820 5.68 -44.51 46.07
N SER A 821 5.32 -44.16 44.84
CA SER A 821 6.28 -44.00 43.76
C SER A 821 7.07 -42.66 43.87
N GLU A 822 8.16 -42.54 43.10
CA GLU A 822 8.89 -41.28 43.05
C GLU A 822 8.03 -40.11 42.50
N SER A 823 7.05 -40.37 41.63
CA SER A 823 6.11 -39.36 41.14
C SER A 823 5.14 -38.93 42.22
N ASP A 824 4.68 -39.87 43.07
CA ASP A 824 3.80 -39.56 44.19
C ASP A 824 4.53 -38.70 45.22
N VAL A 825 5.79 -39.04 45.51
CA VAL A 825 6.62 -38.25 46.43
C VAL A 825 6.85 -36.84 45.87
N ARG A 826 7.19 -36.72 44.60
CA ARG A 826 7.35 -35.40 43.94
C ARG A 826 6.06 -34.61 43.95
N LEU A 827 4.93 -35.24 43.69
CA LEU A 827 3.62 -34.61 43.70
C LEU A 827 3.29 -34.09 45.10
N LEU A 828 3.47 -34.93 46.13
CA LEU A 828 3.21 -34.54 47.50
C LEU A 828 4.17 -33.41 47.96
N GLN A 829 5.44 -33.44 47.53
CA GLN A 829 6.40 -32.37 47.78
C GLN A 829 5.92 -31.06 47.12
N THR A 830 5.39 -31.14 45.88
CA THR A 830 4.87 -29.99 45.17
C THR A 830 3.64 -29.43 45.86
N LEU A 831 2.74 -30.28 46.36
CA LEU A 831 1.56 -29.85 47.10
C LEU A 831 1.96 -29.22 48.46
N ALA A 832 2.94 -29.78 49.16
CA ALA A 832 3.47 -29.22 50.38
C ALA A 832 4.15 -27.85 50.17
N ASN A 833 4.89 -27.71 49.05
CA ASN A 833 5.49 -26.45 48.65
C ASN A 833 4.40 -25.43 48.26
N SER A 834 3.34 -25.86 47.55
CA SER A 834 2.22 -24.99 47.18
C SER A 834 1.50 -24.44 48.41
N MET A 835 1.31 -25.25 49.43
CA MET A 835 0.77 -24.81 50.72
C MET A 835 1.69 -23.79 51.40
N SER A 836 3.01 -23.96 51.23
CA SER A 836 4.00 -23.03 51.77
C SER A 836 4.05 -21.70 50.97
N VAL A 837 3.84 -21.76 49.66
CA VAL A 837 3.91 -20.61 48.73
C VAL A 837 2.62 -19.79 48.77
N ALA A 838 1.48 -20.36 49.12
CA ALA A 838 0.18 -19.65 49.14
C ALA A 838 0.24 -18.39 50.06
N LEU A 839 1.09 -18.38 51.03
CA LEU A 839 1.31 -17.21 51.92
C LEU A 839 2.21 -16.12 51.29
N GLU A 840 3.09 -16.50 50.38
CA GLU A 840 4.03 -15.55 49.74
C GLU A 840 3.43 -14.88 48.48
N ASN A 841 2.48 -15.55 47.81
CA ASN A 841 1.86 -15.04 46.59
C ASN A 841 0.96 -13.81 46.80
N ALA A 842 0.41 -13.63 48.00
CA ALA A 842 -0.40 -12.43 48.29
C ALA A 842 0.43 -11.13 48.21
N ARG A 843 1.74 -11.22 48.47
CA ARG A 843 2.64 -10.06 48.45
C ARG A 843 3.07 -9.65 47.02
N LEU A 844 3.19 -10.60 46.12
CA LEU A 844 3.68 -10.37 44.74
C LEU A 844 2.60 -9.84 43.82
N PHE A 845 1.34 -9.98 44.17
CA PHE A 845 0.22 -9.56 43.36
C PHE A 845 0.12 -8.02 43.23
N ASP A 846 0.43 -7.31 44.31
CA ASP A 846 0.38 -5.84 44.37
C ASP A 846 1.48 -5.15 43.51
N GLU A 847 2.60 -5.80 43.30
CA GLU A 847 3.72 -5.25 42.53
C GLU A 847 3.52 -5.38 41.01
N THR A 848 2.82 -6.43 40.58
CA THR A 848 2.58 -6.71 39.14
C THR A 848 1.55 -5.74 38.52
N GLN A 849 0.59 -5.27 39.31
CA GLN A 849 -0.41 -4.28 38.84
C GLN A 849 0.20 -2.91 38.52
N ARG A 850 1.28 -2.55 39.18
CA ARG A 850 1.94 -1.25 38.95
C ARG A 850 2.68 -1.19 37.61
N LEU A 851 3.28 -2.30 37.19
CA LEU A 851 4.06 -2.37 35.91
C LEU A 851 3.22 -2.45 34.65
N LEU A 852 1.98 -2.94 34.73
CA LEU A 852 1.08 -3.02 33.59
C LEU A 852 0.67 -1.63 33.07
N LYS A 853 0.45 -0.71 33.97
CA LYS A 853 0.00 0.66 33.69
C LYS A 853 1.03 1.51 32.91
N GLU A 854 2.30 1.20 33.09
CA GLU A 854 3.43 1.89 32.45
C GLU A 854 3.62 1.49 30.96
N THR A 855 3.22 0.26 30.61
CA THR A 855 3.38 -0.30 29.26
C THR A 855 2.29 0.18 28.30
N GLU A 856 1.08 0.41 28.79
CA GLU A 856 -0.04 0.90 28.00
C GLU A 856 0.16 2.34 27.50
N GLN A 857 0.84 3.15 28.28
CA GLN A 857 1.11 4.56 27.93
C GLN A 857 2.06 4.73 26.74
N ARG A 858 3.07 3.86 26.59
CA ARG A 858 4.03 3.90 25.48
C ARG A 858 3.44 3.48 24.12
N ASN A 859 2.48 2.58 24.11
CA ASN A 859 1.84 2.12 22.88
C ASN A 859 0.93 3.18 22.23
N ALA A 860 0.35 4.06 23.03
CA ALA A 860 -0.48 5.15 22.53
C ALA A 860 0.33 6.22 21.76
N GLU A 861 1.56 6.52 22.21
CA GLU A 861 2.43 7.50 21.54
C GLU A 861 2.87 7.06 20.13
N LEU A 862 3.16 5.77 19.94
CA LEU A 862 3.59 5.22 18.64
C LEU A 862 2.48 5.24 17.58
N ALA A 863 1.23 5.03 17.99
CA ALA A 863 0.08 5.07 17.08
C ALA A 863 -0.14 6.48 16.49
N ILE A 864 0.13 7.52 17.27
CA ILE A 864 -0.03 8.91 16.85
C ILE A 864 0.98 9.27 15.75
N ILE A 865 2.25 8.91 15.94
CA ILE A 865 3.33 9.20 14.98
C ILE A 865 3.04 8.54 13.62
N THR A 866 2.59 7.28 13.64
CA THR A 866 2.26 6.53 12.42
C THR A 866 1.10 7.17 11.65
N SER A 867 0.10 7.72 12.35
CA SER A 867 -1.04 8.37 11.70
C SER A 867 -0.67 9.67 10.98
N VAL A 868 0.29 10.42 11.53
CA VAL A 868 0.78 11.66 10.91
C VAL A 868 1.65 11.37 9.69
N GLN A 869 2.50 10.35 9.77
CA GLN A 869 3.31 9.94 8.62
C GLN A 869 2.44 9.46 7.44
N ALA A 870 1.34 8.76 7.73
CA ALA A 870 0.38 8.36 6.71
C ALA A 870 -0.35 9.57 6.08
N ALA A 871 -0.70 10.58 6.87
CA ALA A 871 -1.32 11.81 6.37
C ALA A 871 -0.36 12.61 5.47
N LEU A 872 0.92 12.70 5.83
CA LEU A 872 1.96 13.33 5.01
C LEU A 872 2.19 12.61 3.68
N ALA A 873 2.11 11.27 3.67
CA ALA A 873 2.31 10.46 2.48
C ALA A 873 1.15 10.55 1.47
N ALA A 874 -0.01 11.04 1.89
CA ALA A 874 -1.20 11.16 1.05
C ALA A 874 -1.28 12.50 0.27
N GLU A 875 -0.47 13.50 0.64
CA GLU A 875 -0.53 14.84 0.04
C GLU A 875 0.51 15.02 -1.08
N LEU A 876 0.07 15.58 -2.19
CA LEU A 876 0.86 15.71 -3.42
C LEU A 876 1.35 17.14 -3.70
N ASP A 877 0.89 18.10 -2.91
CA ASP A 877 1.29 19.49 -3.02
C ASP A 877 1.73 20.04 -1.66
N ILE A 878 2.66 20.98 -1.71
CA ILE A 878 3.28 21.55 -0.51
C ILE A 878 2.27 22.26 0.41
N GLN A 879 1.21 22.83 -0.15
CA GLN A 879 0.16 23.50 0.62
C GLN A 879 -0.75 22.46 1.33
N GLY A 880 -1.00 21.33 0.68
CA GLY A 880 -1.69 20.19 1.28
C GLY A 880 -0.91 19.61 2.46
N ILE A 881 0.40 19.49 2.35
CA ILE A 881 1.29 19.04 3.44
C ILE A 881 1.14 19.96 4.67
N TYR A 882 1.19 21.28 4.48
CA TYR A 882 1.02 22.24 5.60
C TYR A 882 -0.37 22.08 6.25
N ALA A 883 -1.39 21.88 5.42
CA ALA A 883 -2.76 21.73 5.90
C ALA A 883 -2.90 20.42 6.69
N ALA A 884 -2.47 19.29 6.14
CA ALA A 884 -2.57 17.98 6.77
C ALA A 884 -1.83 17.92 8.11
N VAL A 885 -0.60 18.45 8.16
CA VAL A 885 0.17 18.48 9.40
C VAL A 885 -0.46 19.41 10.42
N GLY A 886 -0.85 20.60 10.02
CA GLY A 886 -1.47 21.58 10.94
C GLY A 886 -2.79 21.10 11.50
N ASP A 887 -3.65 20.50 10.67
CA ASP A 887 -4.91 19.89 11.10
C ASP A 887 -4.65 18.72 12.06
N LYS A 888 -3.66 17.87 11.75
CA LYS A 888 -3.34 16.71 12.60
C LYS A 888 -2.72 17.11 13.93
N ILE A 889 -1.84 18.11 13.96
CA ILE A 889 -1.34 18.68 15.21
C ILE A 889 -2.51 19.23 16.04
N GLY A 890 -3.44 19.92 15.39
CA GLY A 890 -4.61 20.45 16.06
C GLY A 890 -5.61 19.42 16.57
N GLU A 891 -5.64 18.22 16.00
CA GLU A 891 -6.39 17.07 16.54
C GLU A 891 -5.71 16.46 17.76
N ILE A 892 -4.38 16.28 17.68
CA ILE A 892 -3.57 15.68 18.75
C ILE A 892 -3.58 16.59 20.00
N PHE A 893 -3.39 17.89 19.80
CA PHE A 893 -3.35 18.89 20.85
C PHE A 893 -4.68 19.66 20.92
N ALA A 894 -5.77 18.91 21.10
CA ALA A 894 -7.12 19.47 21.13
C ALA A 894 -7.24 20.59 22.17
N GLY A 895 -7.68 21.77 21.74
CA GLY A 895 -7.78 22.99 22.58
C GLY A 895 -6.56 23.91 22.50
N SER A 896 -5.51 23.53 21.77
CA SER A 896 -4.37 24.41 21.48
C SER A 896 -4.45 24.93 20.04
N ASP A 897 -3.96 26.12 19.85
CA ASP A 897 -3.83 26.75 18.54
C ASP A 897 -2.49 26.39 17.90
N VAL A 898 -2.45 26.34 16.59
CA VAL A 898 -1.24 25.94 15.85
C VAL A 898 -0.98 26.85 14.66
N ASP A 899 0.29 27.20 14.49
CA ASP A 899 0.77 28.06 13.42
C ASP A 899 2.04 27.46 12.82
N ILE A 900 2.05 27.30 11.50
CA ILE A 900 3.22 26.84 10.74
C ILE A 900 3.74 28.04 9.95
N ARG A 901 5.00 28.38 10.16
CA ARG A 901 5.68 29.47 9.48
C ARG A 901 6.81 28.94 8.63
N ILE A 902 6.89 29.43 7.41
CA ILE A 902 7.98 29.10 6.48
C ILE A 902 8.75 30.38 6.16
N TYR A 903 10.04 30.31 6.38
CA TYR A 903 10.96 31.43 6.15
C TYR A 903 11.70 31.28 4.83
N ASP A 904 11.62 32.27 3.99
CA ASP A 904 12.39 32.38 2.77
C ASP A 904 13.60 33.32 2.99
N PRO A 905 14.82 32.77 3.07
CA PRO A 905 16.01 33.58 3.29
C PRO A 905 16.39 34.48 2.09
N ALA A 906 15.91 34.18 0.87
CA ALA A 906 16.22 34.99 -0.31
C ALA A 906 15.44 36.31 -0.32
N THR A 907 14.20 36.29 0.18
CA THR A 907 13.33 37.47 0.26
C THR A 907 13.26 38.07 1.65
N ASN A 908 13.81 37.39 2.65
CA ASN A 908 13.69 37.67 4.08
C ASN A 908 12.22 37.74 4.54
N LEU A 909 11.33 36.99 3.89
CA LEU A 909 9.92 36.95 4.23
C LEU A 909 9.60 35.67 5.00
N CYS A 910 8.72 35.82 5.99
CA CYS A 910 8.07 34.73 6.70
C CYS A 910 6.64 34.57 6.16
N HIS A 911 6.34 33.39 5.61
CA HIS A 911 5.04 33.01 5.11
C HIS A 911 4.31 32.23 6.19
N PHE A 912 2.98 32.31 6.21
CA PHE A 912 2.10 31.64 7.15
C PHE A 912 1.17 30.68 6.39
N PRO A 913 1.69 29.55 5.89
CA PRO A 913 0.89 28.61 5.06
C PRO A 913 -0.23 27.94 5.84
N TYR A 914 -0.10 27.86 7.16
CA TYR A 914 -1.13 27.33 8.04
C TYR A 914 -1.14 28.08 9.37
N THR A 915 -2.27 28.65 9.72
CA THR A 915 -2.54 29.22 11.05
C THR A 915 -3.97 28.90 11.45
N ARG A 916 -4.12 28.32 12.63
CA ARG A 916 -5.41 28.06 13.27
C ARG A 916 -5.39 28.69 14.66
N GLU A 917 -6.33 29.58 14.89
CA GLU A 917 -6.50 30.28 16.16
C GLU A 917 -7.99 30.26 16.55
N ASN A 918 -8.30 29.89 17.78
CA ASN A 918 -9.66 29.64 18.28
C ASN A 918 -10.48 28.69 17.40
N GLY A 919 -9.84 27.63 16.89
CA GLY A 919 -10.46 26.63 16.04
C GLY A 919 -10.71 27.08 14.58
N GLN A 920 -10.44 28.35 14.23
CA GLN A 920 -10.65 28.89 12.88
C GLN A 920 -9.33 29.08 12.14
N ARG A 921 -9.34 28.81 10.83
CA ARG A 921 -8.18 29.08 9.96
C ARG A 921 -8.09 30.57 9.64
N ILE A 922 -6.93 31.15 9.91
CA ILE A 922 -6.62 32.56 9.63
C ILE A 922 -5.54 32.61 8.57
N LYS A 923 -5.61 33.58 7.68
CA LYS A 923 -4.58 33.83 6.66
C LYS A 923 -3.85 35.14 6.99
N PHE A 924 -2.55 35.04 7.15
CA PHE A 924 -1.67 36.18 7.26
C PHE A 924 -0.92 36.44 5.94
N ALA A 925 -0.72 37.70 5.60
CA ALA A 925 0.18 38.06 4.53
C ALA A 925 1.63 37.77 4.95
N ALA A 926 2.48 37.46 3.99
CA ALA A 926 3.91 37.29 4.26
C ALA A 926 4.51 38.57 4.83
N GLN A 927 5.32 38.43 5.85
CA GLN A 927 5.94 39.58 6.57
C GLN A 927 7.45 39.40 6.64
N PRO A 928 8.23 40.48 6.64
CA PRO A 928 9.65 40.39 6.90
C PRO A 928 9.91 39.73 8.28
N LEU A 929 10.92 38.85 8.34
CA LEU A 929 11.32 38.26 9.60
C LEU A 929 11.84 39.38 10.54
N PRO A 930 11.23 39.57 11.71
CA PRO A 930 11.68 40.60 12.65
C PRO A 930 13.12 40.37 13.16
N GLU A 931 13.77 41.41 13.64
CA GLU A 931 15.13 41.29 14.18
C GLU A 931 15.15 40.54 15.52
N ALA A 932 14.08 40.63 16.32
CA ALA A 932 13.92 39.96 17.61
C ALA A 932 12.54 39.30 17.73
N GLY A 933 12.39 38.38 18.66
CA GLY A 933 11.18 37.59 18.93
C GLY A 933 11.42 36.09 18.97
N PHE A 934 10.41 35.34 19.40
CA PHE A 934 10.50 33.87 19.51
C PHE A 934 10.80 33.23 18.17
N GLY A 935 10.02 33.54 17.14
CA GLY A 935 10.19 32.97 15.80
C GLY A 935 11.56 33.24 15.18
N PRO A 936 12.00 34.50 15.10
CA PRO A 936 13.36 34.83 14.65
C PRO A 936 14.47 34.14 15.45
N HIS A 937 14.30 33.99 16.76
CA HIS A 937 15.26 33.25 17.58
C HIS A 937 15.35 31.77 17.17
N VAL A 938 14.21 31.08 17.07
CA VAL A 938 14.14 29.67 16.68
C VAL A 938 14.70 29.43 15.27
N ILE A 939 14.42 30.33 14.33
CA ILE A 939 14.94 30.23 12.95
C ILE A 939 16.47 30.37 12.93
N ARG A 940 17.04 31.25 13.76
CA ARG A 940 18.49 31.47 13.80
C ARG A 940 19.26 30.44 14.61
N THR A 941 18.73 30.03 15.77
CA THR A 941 19.42 29.09 16.68
C THR A 941 19.12 27.65 16.39
N ARG A 942 17.98 27.36 15.78
CA ARG A 942 17.44 26.00 15.58
C ARG A 942 17.08 25.29 16.88
N GLU A 943 16.94 26.03 17.96
CA GLU A 943 16.58 25.49 19.25
C GLU A 943 15.07 25.56 19.45
N THR A 944 14.49 24.52 20.04
CA THR A 944 13.08 24.52 20.46
C THR A 944 12.94 25.45 21.67
N ILE A 945 11.97 26.34 21.61
CA ILE A 945 11.58 27.18 22.77
C ILE A 945 10.30 26.61 23.40
N VAL A 946 10.33 26.41 24.70
CA VAL A 946 9.16 26.01 25.48
C VAL A 946 8.91 27.07 26.53
N ILE A 947 7.71 27.64 26.55
CA ILE A 947 7.28 28.63 27.52
C ILE A 947 5.97 28.11 28.10
N ASN A 948 6.03 27.61 29.31
CA ASN A 948 4.88 27.04 30.00
C ASN A 948 4.31 27.93 31.12
N GLU A 949 5.03 28.98 31.48
CA GLU A 949 4.64 29.97 32.49
C GLU A 949 5.33 31.30 32.21
N ARG A 950 4.88 32.36 32.81
CA ARG A 950 5.51 33.72 32.78
C ARG A 950 5.75 34.22 31.35
N MET A 951 4.79 34.10 30.49
CA MET A 951 4.89 34.49 29.05
C MET A 951 5.38 35.93 28.89
N ALA A 952 4.93 36.85 29.72
CA ALA A 952 5.36 38.28 29.65
C ALA A 952 6.87 38.48 29.87
N GLU A 953 7.48 37.69 30.77
CA GLU A 953 8.94 37.75 31.04
C GLU A 953 9.69 37.13 29.85
N ALA A 954 9.17 36.01 29.28
CA ALA A 954 9.73 35.39 28.10
C ALA A 954 9.66 36.35 26.89
N MET A 955 8.55 37.02 26.68
CA MET A 955 8.42 38.04 25.62
C MET A 955 9.46 39.14 25.74
N ALA A 956 9.66 39.68 26.95
CA ALA A 956 10.68 40.70 27.20
C ALA A 956 12.09 40.17 26.94
N LYS A 957 12.39 38.91 27.35
CA LYS A 957 13.71 38.26 27.13
C LYS A 957 14.07 38.10 25.67
N TYR A 958 13.10 37.67 24.85
CA TYR A 958 13.34 37.42 23.44
C TYR A 958 13.00 38.63 22.53
N GLY A 959 12.50 39.71 23.07
CA GLY A 959 12.05 40.89 22.31
C GLY A 959 10.82 40.59 21.46
N SER A 960 9.95 39.69 21.92
CA SER A 960 8.72 39.31 21.21
C SER A 960 7.62 40.32 21.53
N TYR A 961 6.70 40.51 20.60
CA TYR A 961 5.56 41.41 20.76
C TYR A 961 4.28 40.70 20.31
N LEU A 962 3.17 41.10 20.85
CA LEU A 962 1.86 40.55 20.46
C LEU A 962 1.44 41.15 19.11
N MET A 963 1.08 40.30 18.17
CA MET A 963 0.56 40.73 16.88
C MET A 963 -0.83 41.39 17.06
N PRO A 964 -1.13 42.47 16.32
CA PRO A 964 -2.44 43.12 16.40
C PRO A 964 -3.56 42.13 16.06
N GLY A 965 -4.45 41.88 17.00
CA GLY A 965 -5.58 40.95 16.84
C GLY A 965 -5.40 39.55 17.44
N SER A 966 -4.17 39.20 17.89
CA SER A 966 -3.93 37.92 18.58
C SER A 966 -4.13 38.05 20.08
N GLN A 967 -4.48 36.93 20.75
CA GLN A 967 -4.58 36.85 22.22
C GLN A 967 -3.18 36.53 22.81
N LEU A 968 -2.97 36.96 24.07
CA LEU A 968 -1.75 36.60 24.78
C LEU A 968 -1.82 35.13 25.23
N GLU A 969 -0.91 34.32 24.72
CA GLU A 969 -0.79 32.93 25.10
C GLU A 969 -0.28 32.78 26.54
N LYS A 970 -0.70 31.72 27.22
CA LYS A 970 -0.18 31.37 28.55
C LYS A 970 0.93 30.32 28.46
N SER A 971 0.81 29.41 27.49
CA SER A 971 1.85 28.44 27.15
C SER A 971 2.12 28.40 25.65
N SER A 972 3.38 28.26 25.27
CA SER A 972 3.79 28.20 23.86
C SER A 972 4.99 27.29 23.66
N VAL A 973 4.99 26.55 22.57
CA VAL A 973 6.12 25.73 22.10
C VAL A 973 6.43 26.10 20.66
N PHE A 974 7.67 26.47 20.40
CA PHE A 974 8.19 26.77 19.06
C PHE A 974 9.21 25.70 18.68
N VAL A 975 8.94 24.94 17.64
CA VAL A 975 9.82 23.86 17.14
C VAL A 975 10.30 24.21 15.75
N PRO A 976 11.61 24.22 15.49
CA PRO A 976 12.13 24.52 14.16
C PRO A 976 11.83 23.41 13.16
N ILE A 977 11.54 23.79 11.92
CA ILE A 977 11.50 22.93 10.74
C ILE A 977 12.84 23.12 10.02
N THR A 978 13.70 22.09 10.04
CA THR A 978 15.07 22.20 9.54
C THR A 978 15.26 21.38 8.27
N VAL A 979 15.77 21.99 7.22
CA VAL A 979 16.16 21.34 5.98
C VAL A 979 17.67 21.49 5.79
N GLY A 980 18.39 20.39 5.89
CA GLY A 980 19.85 20.42 5.98
C GLY A 980 20.32 21.19 7.22
N ASP A 981 21.23 22.14 7.03
CA ASP A 981 21.79 22.97 8.11
C ASP A 981 21.05 24.30 8.34
N GLN A 982 19.84 24.48 7.82
CA GLN A 982 19.09 25.71 7.94
C GLN A 982 17.67 25.46 8.47
N ALA A 983 17.23 26.29 9.40
CA ALA A 983 15.80 26.32 9.73
C ALA A 983 15.05 27.08 8.63
N ARG A 984 14.19 26.37 7.93
CA ARG A 984 13.31 26.88 6.87
C ARG A 984 11.95 27.30 7.37
N GLY A 985 11.68 27.08 8.62
CA GLY A 985 10.41 27.43 9.22
C GLY A 985 10.36 27.00 10.68
N LEU A 986 9.18 27.07 11.22
CA LEU A 986 8.88 26.56 12.56
C LEU A 986 7.41 26.15 12.66
N ILE A 987 7.12 25.27 13.61
CA ILE A 987 5.79 25.01 14.12
C ILE A 987 5.67 25.70 15.47
N HIS A 988 4.60 26.46 15.64
CA HIS A 988 4.26 27.11 16.89
C HIS A 988 2.94 26.54 17.40
N LEU A 989 2.97 25.94 18.57
CA LEU A 989 1.82 25.42 19.28
C LEU A 989 1.58 26.31 20.49
N MET A 990 0.33 26.76 20.70
CA MET A 990 0.01 27.75 21.72
C MET A 990 -1.29 27.42 22.46
N ASP A 991 -1.31 27.79 23.72
CA ASP A 991 -2.50 27.68 24.58
C ASP A 991 -2.72 29.02 25.29
N ALA A 992 -3.85 29.65 25.01
CA ALA A 992 -4.20 30.94 25.57
C ALA A 992 -4.86 30.83 26.94
N GLU A 993 -5.29 29.63 27.34
CA GLU A 993 -6.09 29.44 28.54
C GLU A 993 -5.30 28.90 29.74
N ARG A 994 -4.28 28.03 29.47
CA ARG A 994 -3.58 27.25 30.51
C ARG A 994 -2.09 27.59 30.55
N GLU A 995 -1.56 27.77 31.74
CA GLU A 995 -0.13 27.60 32.01
C GLU A 995 0.19 26.12 32.17
N HIS A 996 1.44 25.75 31.94
CA HIS A 996 1.92 24.35 31.95
C HIS A 996 1.09 23.42 31.02
N ALA A 997 0.63 23.93 29.87
CA ALA A 997 -0.21 23.21 28.95
C ALA A 997 0.55 22.06 28.24
N PHE A 998 1.87 22.16 28.11
CA PHE A 998 2.68 21.25 27.33
C PHE A 998 3.70 20.50 28.19
N SER A 999 3.59 19.19 28.28
CA SER A 999 4.53 18.30 28.94
C SER A 999 5.79 18.05 28.09
N ASP A 1000 6.83 17.50 28.71
CA ASP A 1000 8.04 17.09 27.98
C ASP A 1000 7.75 16.03 26.89
N SER A 1001 6.74 15.19 27.07
CA SER A 1001 6.31 14.24 26.02
C SER A 1001 5.62 14.93 24.86
N ASP A 1002 4.82 15.97 25.11
CA ASP A 1002 4.18 16.78 24.08
C ASP A 1002 5.21 17.52 23.22
N VAL A 1003 6.22 18.07 23.87
CA VAL A 1003 7.34 18.75 23.19
C VAL A 1003 8.10 17.77 22.28
N ARG A 1004 8.45 16.57 22.78
CA ARG A 1004 9.12 15.55 21.98
C ARG A 1004 8.27 15.08 20.81
N LEU A 1005 6.97 14.91 21.01
CA LEU A 1005 6.04 14.55 19.95
C LEU A 1005 6.01 15.63 18.86
N LEU A 1006 5.86 16.89 19.25
CA LEU A 1006 5.86 18.03 18.32
C LEU A 1006 7.18 18.17 17.55
N GLN A 1007 8.32 17.90 18.20
CA GLN A 1007 9.63 17.84 17.54
C GLN A 1007 9.70 16.71 16.50
N THR A 1008 9.15 15.55 16.81
CA THR A 1008 9.09 14.43 15.88
C THR A 1008 8.21 14.76 14.66
N LEU A 1009 7.11 15.46 14.85
CA LEU A 1009 6.22 15.94 13.79
C LEU A 1009 6.91 16.98 12.90
N ALA A 1010 7.62 17.93 13.51
CA ALA A 1010 8.41 18.93 12.78
C ALA A 1010 9.53 18.28 11.94
N ASN A 1011 10.20 17.28 12.48
CA ASN A 1011 11.21 16.52 11.74
C ASN A 1011 10.59 15.72 10.58
N SER A 1012 9.42 15.11 10.78
CA SER A 1012 8.69 14.42 9.71
C SER A 1012 8.29 15.37 8.58
N MET A 1013 7.87 16.58 8.94
CA MET A 1013 7.56 17.64 7.99
C MET A 1013 8.81 18.15 7.26
N SER A 1014 9.96 18.22 7.94
CA SER A 1014 11.25 18.60 7.34
C SER A 1014 11.71 17.67 6.22
N VAL A 1015 11.31 16.40 6.27
CA VAL A 1015 11.62 15.40 5.25
C VAL A 1015 10.64 15.50 4.06
N ALA A 1016 9.42 15.96 4.32
CA ALA A 1016 8.38 16.12 3.30
C ALA A 1016 8.50 17.44 2.51
N LEU A 1017 9.17 18.44 3.08
CA LEU A 1017 9.47 19.73 2.46
C LEU A 1017 10.82 19.73 1.70
#